data_892fc8e77fe15fc0cc8df3121f0bc504
#
_entry.id   892fc8e77fe15fc0cc8df3121f0bc504
#
_cell.length_a   1.000
_cell.length_b   1.000
_cell.length_c   1.000
_cell.angle_alpha   90.00
_cell.angle_beta   90.00
_cell.angle_gamma   90.00
#
_symmetry.space_group_name_H-M   'P 1'
#
loop_
_entity.id
_entity.type
_entity.pdbx_description
1 polymer ?
#
loop_
_entity_poly.entity_id
_entity_poly.type
_entity_poly.pdbx_seq_one_letter_code
_entity_poly.pdbx_strand_id
1 'polypeptide(L)'
;MKRFFSLLTLIIGMQMISAQETPLLDRELFFGNPEISAGQLSPDGKWISFMKEYDGIMNIWVKSFDEAFEKARPLTDSKIPLYGYFWSEDGKYILYVKDNDGDENTNVFAVDPNAKASNGVPESRNLTPLKDVAAQIFMVSQKDPDLLMIGLNDRDKAWHDLYSLKISTGELKMIYKNTDRITGYDFDWDEKMRILYTTDDKGTTKILYKEGDKLTEIYETSVTEQAYISSWNNENTKVYLVSNKEDSDLSSLYELDPKTKKITKIESDPKGRVDLDAVRIDRNTHKIISTSYTADKTEYYWKDKTWEANYNFLKGKFPGREVNFSSSTKDYSKFLITVWGDKYASETYFFDAKTKELIFQYTPRPELKKVEKYLAEMKPIRYKSSDGLEIPGYLTLPVAGSGKNLPMVVLVHGGPKGPRDYWGYSSYVQFLANRGYAVLQPNFRASGGYGKDFQNAGDLQWGKLMQDDITWGVKYMIDRGIADKNRVAIMGGSYGGYATLAGLAFTPDLYAAGVDIVGPSNIFTLLNSVPAYWEAAKAFLYGMVGDPNTEEGKKLIHDASPLFSVDKIVKPLLIIQGANDPRVNQAESDQIVIALRDKGKKVTYLLADDEGHGYAKPVNNMAMCAEIEKFLSEVIGGRYQKDMPDDVAKRLKELTVDINTVTYTPAEKVETASVLPKISNDLKAGTTNYGIVLEVQGQTLPMEMTRTISKSGANWIVKDEASGAMGNSADEIEFTASFEPVKRNIEQMGMQIPIVFEKEKVSMSAMGQTIDIPMDGAYLSDGAGYDLLIAGLPLRDGYTLSYLVPDAMTAKSKQVNLKVNGTEKVNDADCFKVEIVSVDNPSDKTTMWINPKTKSAEKMVQIIPAAGNAIMTITKK
;
A
#
# COMPACT_ATOMS: atom_id res chain seq x y z
N MET A 1 -67.94 1.29 71.82
CA MET A 1 -66.49 1.06 71.70
C MET A 1 -66.24 0.19 70.49
N LYS A 2 -66.04 0.79 69.31
CA LYS A 2 -65.64 0.06 68.15
C LYS A 2 -64.46 0.84 67.51
N ARG A 3 -63.31 0.25 67.53
CA ARG A 3 -62.10 0.82 66.87
C ARG A 3 -62.11 0.50 65.36
N PHE A 4 -62.09 1.54 64.51
CA PHE A 4 -61.90 1.42 63.12
C PHE A 4 -60.38 1.40 62.83
N PHE A 5 -59.88 0.32 62.21
CA PHE A 5 -58.57 0.26 61.63
C PHE A 5 -58.67 0.70 60.13
N SER A 6 -58.05 1.83 59.79
CA SER A 6 -57.90 2.23 58.39
C SER A 6 -56.59 1.66 57.86
N LEU A 7 -56.70 0.76 56.91
CA LEU A 7 -55.55 0.22 56.18
C LEU A 7 -55.23 1.19 55.06
N LEU A 8 -54.11 1.91 55.20
CA LEU A 8 -53.57 2.79 54.15
C LEU A 8 -52.66 1.93 53.22
N THR A 9 -53.14 1.58 52.00
CA THR A 9 -52.39 0.84 51.00
C THR A 9 -51.50 1.84 50.25
N LEU A 10 -50.20 1.85 50.53
CA LEU A 10 -49.23 2.63 49.83
C LEU A 10 -48.87 1.91 48.48
N ILE A 11 -49.47 2.37 47.38
CA ILE A 11 -49.09 1.93 46.04
C ILE A 11 -47.80 2.67 45.66
N ILE A 12 -46.67 2.02 45.83
CA ILE A 12 -45.40 2.47 45.24
C ILE A 12 -45.43 2.14 43.74
N GLY A 13 -45.79 3.12 42.94
CA GLY A 13 -45.64 3.03 41.50
C GLY A 13 -44.15 3.01 41.18
N MET A 14 -43.57 1.83 40.93
CA MET A 14 -42.34 1.70 40.22
C MET A 14 -42.58 2.26 38.80
N GLN A 15 -42.26 3.52 38.58
CA GLN A 15 -42.00 3.99 37.25
C GLN A 15 -40.79 3.22 36.76
N MET A 16 -40.99 2.17 35.95
CA MET A 16 -39.95 1.67 35.07
C MET A 16 -39.56 2.85 34.18
N ILE A 17 -38.43 3.47 34.47
CA ILE A 17 -37.77 4.34 33.52
C ILE A 17 -37.38 3.39 32.38
N SER A 18 -38.22 3.33 31.36
CA SER A 18 -37.83 2.74 30.06
C SER A 18 -36.56 3.50 29.64
N ALA A 19 -35.42 2.86 29.75
CA ALA A 19 -34.22 3.38 29.17
C ALA A 19 -34.56 3.62 27.70
N GLN A 20 -34.61 4.87 27.28
CA GLN A 20 -34.95 5.23 25.91
C GLN A 20 -33.87 4.58 25.02
N GLU A 21 -34.27 3.58 24.25
CA GLU A 21 -33.33 2.93 23.30
C GLU A 21 -32.76 3.99 22.34
N THR A 22 -31.46 3.95 22.18
CA THR A 22 -30.81 4.77 21.17
C THR A 22 -31.38 4.42 19.78
N PRO A 23 -31.80 5.37 18.94
CA PRO A 23 -32.31 5.05 17.61
C PRO A 23 -31.23 4.29 16.81
N LEU A 24 -31.67 3.38 15.95
CA LEU A 24 -30.79 2.80 14.94
C LEU A 24 -30.48 3.90 13.90
N LEU A 25 -29.27 4.42 13.92
CA LEU A 25 -28.82 5.47 13.00
C LEU A 25 -28.58 4.87 11.62
N ASP A 26 -28.93 5.63 10.59
CA ASP A 26 -28.70 5.21 9.22
C ASP A 26 -27.21 4.98 8.96
N ARG A 27 -26.88 3.90 8.23
CA ARG A 27 -25.53 3.53 7.80
C ARG A 27 -24.87 4.66 7.01
N GLU A 28 -25.65 5.36 6.20
CA GLU A 28 -25.17 6.47 5.38
C GLU A 28 -24.59 7.62 6.21
N LEU A 29 -25.09 7.83 7.44
CA LEU A 29 -24.53 8.86 8.34
C LEU A 29 -23.07 8.61 8.69
N PHE A 30 -22.63 7.35 8.68
CA PHE A 30 -21.27 6.94 9.03
C PHE A 30 -20.37 6.79 7.79
N PHE A 31 -20.90 6.21 6.70
CA PHE A 31 -20.12 5.74 5.56
C PHE A 31 -20.49 6.39 4.22
N GLY A 32 -21.60 7.08 4.11
CA GLY A 32 -21.95 7.88 2.93
C GLY A 32 -20.93 9.01 2.70
N ASN A 33 -20.93 9.58 1.52
CA ASN A 33 -20.10 10.72 1.21
C ASN A 33 -20.36 11.88 2.19
N PRO A 34 -19.31 12.56 2.70
CA PRO A 34 -19.51 13.81 3.41
C PRO A 34 -20.04 14.88 2.44
N GLU A 35 -20.84 15.81 2.94
CA GLU A 35 -21.32 16.93 2.13
C GLU A 35 -20.17 17.82 1.66
N ILE A 36 -19.24 18.16 2.57
CA ILE A 36 -18.03 18.91 2.30
C ILE A 36 -16.91 18.37 3.19
N SER A 37 -15.72 18.18 2.64
CA SER A 37 -14.55 17.75 3.41
C SER A 37 -13.25 18.34 2.89
N ALA A 38 -12.15 18.14 3.61
CA ALA A 38 -10.78 18.50 3.21
C ALA A 38 -10.61 19.94 2.73
N GLY A 39 -11.29 20.89 3.38
CA GLY A 39 -11.20 22.30 3.01
C GLY A 39 -9.79 22.88 3.12
N GLN A 40 -9.38 23.67 2.12
CA GLN A 40 -8.10 24.38 2.09
C GLN A 40 -8.27 25.82 1.64
N LEU A 41 -7.50 26.73 2.27
CA LEU A 41 -7.30 28.09 1.76
C LEU A 41 -6.23 28.06 0.65
N SER A 42 -6.43 28.87 -0.40
CA SER A 42 -5.31 29.18 -1.29
C SER A 42 -4.22 29.92 -0.55
N PRO A 43 -2.94 29.85 -0.98
CA PRO A 43 -1.82 30.52 -0.31
C PRO A 43 -2.02 32.04 -0.12
N ASP A 44 -2.74 32.69 -1.03
CA ASP A 44 -3.09 34.14 -1.00
C ASP A 44 -4.42 34.46 -0.28
N GLY A 45 -5.15 33.42 0.14
CA GLY A 45 -6.42 33.52 0.85
C GLY A 45 -7.62 34.00 0.02
N LYS A 46 -7.52 33.97 -1.32
CA LYS A 46 -8.63 34.41 -2.18
C LYS A 46 -9.65 33.30 -2.44
N TRP A 47 -9.24 32.03 -2.31
CA TRP A 47 -10.05 30.87 -2.61
C TRP A 47 -10.17 29.92 -1.40
N ILE A 48 -11.31 29.26 -1.33
CA ILE A 48 -11.49 28.05 -0.54
C ILE A 48 -11.75 26.90 -1.52
N SER A 49 -10.91 25.88 -1.49
CA SER A 49 -11.12 24.59 -2.15
C SER A 49 -11.57 23.54 -1.14
N PHE A 50 -12.29 22.55 -1.59
CA PHE A 50 -12.78 21.46 -0.74
C PHE A 50 -13.19 20.25 -1.59
N MET A 51 -13.37 19.12 -0.94
CA MET A 51 -13.95 17.93 -1.55
C MET A 51 -15.47 17.94 -1.37
N LYS A 52 -16.20 17.69 -2.45
CA LYS A 52 -17.65 17.53 -2.47
C LYS A 52 -18.02 16.55 -3.58
N GLU A 53 -19.13 15.86 -3.43
CA GLU A 53 -19.60 14.89 -4.41
C GLU A 53 -19.86 15.52 -5.78
N TYR A 54 -19.41 14.82 -6.81
CA TYR A 54 -19.74 15.05 -8.20
C TYR A 54 -19.86 13.70 -8.90
N ASP A 55 -21.05 13.35 -9.40
CA ASP A 55 -21.38 12.04 -9.97
C ASP A 55 -21.06 10.85 -9.01
N GLY A 56 -21.42 10.98 -7.74
CA GLY A 56 -21.25 9.91 -6.74
C GLY A 56 -19.87 9.80 -6.13
N ILE A 57 -18.86 10.49 -6.65
CA ILE A 57 -17.47 10.47 -6.16
C ILE A 57 -17.08 11.83 -5.58
N MET A 58 -16.31 11.81 -4.48
CA MET A 58 -15.75 13.03 -3.90
C MET A 58 -14.72 13.63 -4.84
N ASN A 59 -15.04 14.78 -5.38
CA ASN A 59 -14.24 15.55 -6.33
C ASN A 59 -13.83 16.91 -5.75
N ILE A 60 -12.86 17.58 -6.36
CA ILE A 60 -12.35 18.88 -5.91
C ILE A 60 -13.28 19.98 -6.40
N TRP A 61 -13.70 20.85 -5.51
CA TRP A 61 -14.50 22.04 -5.76
C TRP A 61 -13.77 23.29 -5.27
N VAL A 62 -14.17 24.45 -5.80
CA VAL A 62 -13.61 25.76 -5.40
C VAL A 62 -14.68 26.82 -5.38
N LYS A 63 -14.52 27.79 -4.46
CA LYS A 63 -15.28 29.05 -4.44
C LYS A 63 -14.33 30.20 -4.10
N SER A 64 -14.71 31.45 -4.49
CA SER A 64 -14.05 32.63 -3.94
C SER A 64 -14.24 32.69 -2.42
N PHE A 65 -13.25 33.23 -1.71
CA PHE A 65 -13.30 33.30 -0.25
C PHE A 65 -14.59 33.96 0.27
N ASP A 66 -14.96 35.11 -0.33
CA ASP A 66 -16.11 35.93 0.09
C ASP A 66 -17.47 35.43 -0.43
N GLU A 67 -17.49 34.38 -1.27
CA GLU A 67 -18.73 33.82 -1.80
C GLU A 67 -19.31 32.76 -0.87
N ALA A 68 -20.62 32.54 -0.96
CA ALA A 68 -21.28 31.45 -0.27
C ALA A 68 -20.96 30.09 -0.94
N PHE A 69 -21.08 28.98 -0.21
CA PHE A 69 -20.77 27.62 -0.70
C PHE A 69 -21.65 27.20 -1.89
N GLU A 70 -22.85 27.76 -2.02
CA GLU A 70 -23.78 27.51 -3.15
C GLU A 70 -23.25 28.06 -4.49
N LYS A 71 -22.25 28.94 -4.45
CA LYS A 71 -21.56 29.48 -5.62
C LYS A 71 -20.32 28.64 -6.01
N ALA A 72 -19.99 27.62 -5.21
CA ALA A 72 -18.87 26.76 -5.52
C ALA A 72 -19.09 26.00 -6.84
N ARG A 73 -18.00 25.70 -7.52
CA ARG A 73 -18.00 24.96 -8.77
C ARG A 73 -17.01 23.79 -8.74
N PRO A 74 -17.31 22.67 -9.43
CA PRO A 74 -16.39 21.55 -9.50
C PRO A 74 -15.16 21.89 -10.33
N LEU A 75 -14.02 21.33 -9.95
CA LEU A 75 -12.75 21.41 -10.67
C LEU A 75 -12.34 20.07 -11.29
N THR A 76 -12.86 18.96 -10.77
CA THR A 76 -12.56 17.62 -11.27
C THR A 76 -13.84 16.80 -11.41
N ASP A 77 -13.78 15.78 -12.25
CA ASP A 77 -14.86 14.82 -12.52
C ASP A 77 -14.36 13.36 -12.45
N SER A 78 -13.42 13.10 -11.54
CA SER A 78 -12.87 11.75 -11.36
C SER A 78 -13.98 10.74 -11.10
N LYS A 79 -13.85 9.55 -11.68
CA LYS A 79 -14.77 8.43 -11.46
C LYS A 79 -14.25 7.46 -10.39
N ILE A 80 -13.06 7.73 -9.86
CA ILE A 80 -12.46 7.02 -8.74
C ILE A 80 -12.13 8.01 -7.61
N PRO A 81 -12.13 7.58 -6.34
CA PRO A 81 -11.77 8.43 -5.21
C PRO A 81 -10.39 9.07 -5.37
N LEU A 82 -10.26 10.32 -4.96
CA LEU A 82 -8.99 11.04 -4.96
C LEU A 82 -8.34 10.90 -3.58
N TYR A 83 -7.03 10.62 -3.52
CA TYR A 83 -6.30 10.46 -2.26
C TYR A 83 -6.08 11.76 -1.50
N GLY A 84 -6.05 12.89 -2.21
CA GLY A 84 -5.88 14.21 -1.65
C GLY A 84 -5.46 15.22 -2.71
N TYR A 85 -5.38 16.47 -2.30
CA TYR A 85 -4.98 17.57 -3.19
C TYR A 85 -4.28 18.67 -2.39
N PHE A 86 -3.58 19.57 -3.09
CA PHE A 86 -2.95 20.76 -2.52
C PHE A 86 -2.80 21.87 -3.57
N TRP A 87 -2.59 23.10 -3.09
CA TRP A 87 -2.37 24.26 -3.94
C TRP A 87 -0.90 24.38 -4.33
N SER A 88 -0.63 24.82 -5.59
CA SER A 88 0.70 25.38 -5.91
C SER A 88 0.98 26.63 -5.07
N GLU A 89 2.24 26.95 -4.85
CA GLU A 89 2.65 28.03 -3.94
C GLU A 89 2.15 29.42 -4.34
N ASP A 90 1.86 29.67 -5.61
CA ASP A 90 1.27 30.89 -6.14
C ASP A 90 -0.27 30.88 -6.22
N GLY A 91 -0.89 29.76 -5.82
CA GLY A 91 -2.34 29.58 -5.90
C GLY A 91 -2.89 29.46 -7.31
N LYS A 92 -2.04 29.22 -8.31
CA LYS A 92 -2.44 29.15 -9.71
C LYS A 92 -3.00 27.80 -10.10
N TYR A 93 -2.51 26.74 -9.49
CA TYR A 93 -2.94 25.37 -9.74
C TYR A 93 -3.38 24.68 -8.46
N ILE A 94 -4.31 23.75 -8.61
CA ILE A 94 -4.55 22.69 -7.65
C ILE A 94 -3.95 21.40 -8.22
N LEU A 95 -3.13 20.71 -7.39
CA LEU A 95 -2.48 19.47 -7.73
C LEU A 95 -3.13 18.33 -6.96
N TYR A 96 -3.22 17.17 -7.57
CA TYR A 96 -3.72 15.96 -6.92
C TYR A 96 -3.08 14.71 -7.52
N VAL A 97 -3.17 13.62 -6.79
CA VAL A 97 -2.70 12.31 -7.22
C VAL A 97 -3.84 11.30 -7.25
N LYS A 98 -3.82 10.43 -8.22
CA LYS A 98 -4.73 9.28 -8.30
C LYS A 98 -4.05 8.10 -8.99
N ASP A 99 -4.52 6.90 -8.67
CA ASP A 99 -4.14 5.64 -9.32
C ASP A 99 -5.23 5.14 -10.30
N ASN A 100 -5.20 3.86 -10.64
CA ASN A 100 -6.19 3.20 -11.46
C ASN A 100 -6.89 2.11 -10.64
N ASP A 101 -8.08 2.40 -10.11
CA ASP A 101 -8.93 1.43 -9.39
C ASP A 101 -8.19 0.68 -8.26
N GLY A 102 -7.30 1.37 -7.54
CA GLY A 102 -6.62 0.86 -6.36
C GLY A 102 -5.31 0.12 -6.59
N ASP A 103 -4.71 0.23 -7.79
CA ASP A 103 -3.43 -0.42 -8.15
C ASP A 103 -2.17 0.27 -7.57
N GLU A 104 -2.35 1.40 -6.89
CA GLU A 104 -1.29 2.25 -6.29
C GLU A 104 -0.25 2.79 -7.29
N ASN A 105 -0.44 2.64 -8.60
CA ASN A 105 0.37 3.30 -9.62
C ASN A 105 -0.14 4.72 -9.83
N THR A 106 0.35 5.64 -9.03
CA THR A 106 -0.15 7.01 -8.94
C THR A 106 0.43 7.92 -10.02
N ASN A 107 -0.43 8.79 -10.58
CA ASN A 107 -0.03 9.89 -11.45
C ASN A 107 -0.33 11.24 -10.79
N VAL A 108 0.46 12.27 -11.15
CA VAL A 108 0.28 13.66 -10.69
C VAL A 108 -0.54 14.42 -11.71
N PHE A 109 -1.57 15.10 -11.23
CA PHE A 109 -2.47 15.93 -12.04
C PHE A 109 -2.45 17.38 -11.57
N ALA A 110 -2.72 18.30 -12.50
CA ALA A 110 -2.90 19.72 -12.21
C ALA A 110 -4.16 20.26 -12.89
N VAL A 111 -4.91 21.12 -12.18
CA VAL A 111 -6.06 21.85 -12.70
C VAL A 111 -5.91 23.32 -12.37
N ASP A 112 -6.16 24.21 -13.35
CA ASP A 112 -6.24 25.68 -13.13
C ASP A 112 -7.65 26.03 -12.67
N PRO A 113 -7.83 26.53 -11.42
CA PRO A 113 -9.15 26.91 -10.94
C PRO A 113 -9.77 28.09 -11.70
N ASN A 114 -9.01 28.85 -12.48
CA ASN A 114 -9.51 29.95 -13.30
C ASN A 114 -9.79 29.56 -14.73
N ALA A 115 -9.43 28.33 -15.14
CA ALA A 115 -9.68 27.89 -16.50
C ALA A 115 -11.18 27.75 -16.78
N LYS A 116 -11.55 27.95 -18.03
CA LYS A 116 -12.93 27.81 -18.48
C LYS A 116 -13.34 26.34 -18.44
N ALA A 117 -14.49 26.07 -17.86
CA ALA A 117 -15.03 24.71 -17.83
C ALA A 117 -15.33 24.22 -19.27
N SER A 118 -14.94 22.97 -19.51
CA SER A 118 -15.33 22.19 -20.70
C SER A 118 -16.03 20.94 -20.18
N ASN A 119 -17.25 20.66 -20.63
CA ASN A 119 -18.06 19.54 -20.13
C ASN A 119 -18.30 19.54 -18.58
N GLY A 120 -18.50 20.74 -18.00
CA GLY A 120 -18.85 20.91 -16.58
C GLY A 120 -17.69 21.20 -15.65
N VAL A 121 -16.48 20.82 -15.98
CA VAL A 121 -15.25 21.06 -15.21
C VAL A 121 -14.13 21.64 -16.08
N PRO A 122 -13.12 22.33 -15.51
CA PRO A 122 -11.89 22.67 -16.21
C PRO A 122 -11.12 21.41 -16.63
N GLU A 123 -10.29 21.53 -17.65
CA GLU A 123 -9.39 20.44 -18.05
C GLU A 123 -8.34 20.16 -16.97
N SER A 124 -8.28 18.92 -16.53
CA SER A 124 -7.21 18.41 -15.65
C SER A 124 -6.12 17.77 -16.49
N ARG A 125 -4.89 18.27 -16.34
CA ARG A 125 -3.73 17.76 -17.07
C ARG A 125 -3.02 16.68 -16.25
N ASN A 126 -2.82 15.49 -16.83
CA ASN A 126 -1.91 14.50 -16.28
C ASN A 126 -0.46 14.94 -16.56
N LEU A 127 0.30 15.23 -15.51
CA LEU A 127 1.68 15.69 -15.60
C LEU A 127 2.68 14.54 -15.69
N THR A 128 2.26 13.32 -15.33
CA THR A 128 3.07 12.11 -15.38
C THR A 128 2.29 10.99 -16.10
N PRO A 129 1.99 11.12 -17.41
CA PRO A 129 1.14 10.18 -18.13
C PRO A 129 1.88 8.87 -18.42
N LEU A 130 2.33 8.20 -17.37
CA LEU A 130 3.10 6.95 -17.42
C LEU A 130 2.23 5.81 -16.90
N LYS A 131 2.30 4.68 -17.56
CA LYS A 131 1.59 3.47 -17.16
C LYS A 131 2.45 2.62 -16.24
N ASP A 132 1.82 1.99 -15.23
CA ASP A 132 2.48 1.11 -14.27
C ASP A 132 3.66 1.79 -13.55
N VAL A 133 3.54 3.11 -13.28
CA VAL A 133 4.55 3.93 -12.61
C VAL A 133 3.89 4.63 -11.43
N ALA A 134 4.53 4.54 -10.26
CA ALA A 134 4.12 5.28 -9.09
C ALA A 134 4.90 6.60 -9.00
N ALA A 135 4.21 7.73 -9.05
CA ALA A 135 4.79 9.04 -8.81
C ALA A 135 4.75 9.38 -7.32
N GLN A 136 5.86 9.82 -6.76
CA GLN A 136 5.99 10.26 -5.38
C GLN A 136 6.48 11.72 -5.34
N ILE A 137 5.79 12.59 -4.60
CA ILE A 137 6.17 14.01 -4.47
C ILE A 137 7.12 14.16 -3.28
N PHE A 138 8.34 14.60 -3.52
CA PHE A 138 9.35 14.85 -2.48
C PHE A 138 9.39 16.32 -2.04
N MET A 139 9.13 17.26 -2.96
CA MET A 139 9.15 18.68 -2.61
C MET A 139 8.20 19.48 -3.51
N VAL A 140 7.49 20.42 -2.89
CA VAL A 140 6.78 21.51 -3.56
C VAL A 140 7.62 22.77 -3.38
N SER A 141 8.13 23.35 -4.46
CA SER A 141 9.04 24.48 -4.36
C SER A 141 8.32 25.73 -3.85
N GLN A 142 8.94 26.35 -2.84
CA GLN A 142 8.49 27.66 -2.31
C GLN A 142 9.10 28.85 -3.07
N LYS A 143 10.25 28.61 -3.72
CA LYS A 143 11.02 29.61 -4.48
C LYS A 143 10.56 29.73 -5.93
N ASP A 144 10.25 28.60 -6.56
CA ASP A 144 9.70 28.54 -7.91
C ASP A 144 8.32 27.85 -7.85
N PRO A 145 7.22 28.59 -7.83
CA PRO A 145 5.87 28.03 -7.70
C PRO A 145 5.46 27.08 -8.84
N ASP A 146 6.22 27.06 -9.93
CA ASP A 146 5.98 26.17 -11.08
C ASP A 146 6.73 24.84 -10.98
N LEU A 147 7.45 24.59 -9.88
CA LEU A 147 8.36 23.45 -9.75
C LEU A 147 7.92 22.46 -8.66
N LEU A 148 7.90 21.18 -9.01
CA LEU A 148 7.88 20.04 -8.09
C LEU A 148 9.15 19.21 -8.24
N MET A 149 9.57 18.57 -7.14
CA MET A 149 10.54 17.48 -7.19
C MET A 149 9.79 16.18 -6.91
N ILE A 150 9.82 15.27 -7.88
CA ILE A 150 9.07 14.02 -7.83
C ILE A 150 9.98 12.81 -8.07
N GLY A 151 9.63 11.70 -7.49
CA GLY A 151 10.21 10.39 -7.80
C GLY A 151 9.33 9.63 -8.78
N LEU A 152 9.94 8.93 -9.72
CA LEU A 152 9.27 8.02 -10.63
C LEU A 152 10.02 6.69 -10.63
N ASN A 153 9.30 5.58 -10.52
CA ASN A 153 9.85 4.23 -10.64
C ASN A 153 9.66 3.65 -12.06
N ASP A 154 9.83 4.52 -13.07
CA ASP A 154 9.65 4.20 -14.49
C ASP A 154 10.76 3.31 -15.04
N ARG A 155 12.01 3.58 -14.67
CA ARG A 155 13.18 2.81 -15.07
C ARG A 155 13.35 1.50 -14.30
N ASP A 156 13.09 1.53 -12.99
CA ASP A 156 13.22 0.40 -12.08
C ASP A 156 12.06 0.43 -11.08
N LYS A 157 11.25 -0.63 -11.07
CA LYS A 157 10.03 -0.68 -10.23
C LYS A 157 10.32 -0.66 -8.73
N ALA A 158 11.53 -1.02 -8.32
CA ALA A 158 11.94 -0.98 -6.92
C ALA A 158 12.40 0.41 -6.45
N TRP A 159 12.89 1.26 -7.37
CA TRP A 159 13.59 2.49 -7.01
C TRP A 159 13.09 3.69 -7.78
N HIS A 160 12.84 4.78 -7.07
CA HIS A 160 12.42 6.04 -7.68
C HIS A 160 13.63 6.89 -8.08
N ASP A 161 13.75 7.19 -9.36
CA ASP A 161 14.64 8.25 -9.86
C ASP A 161 14.04 9.62 -9.52
N LEU A 162 14.87 10.62 -9.24
CA LEU A 162 14.40 11.97 -8.90
C LEU A 162 14.31 12.84 -10.17
N TYR A 163 13.16 13.47 -10.35
CA TYR A 163 12.89 14.40 -11.43
C TYR A 163 12.45 15.76 -10.91
N SER A 164 12.78 16.81 -11.63
CA SER A 164 12.06 18.07 -11.55
C SER A 164 10.91 18.06 -12.55
N LEU A 165 9.74 18.52 -12.10
CA LEU A 165 8.51 18.59 -12.91
C LEU A 165 7.99 20.03 -12.91
N LYS A 166 7.86 20.63 -14.11
CA LYS A 166 7.19 21.93 -14.27
C LYS A 166 5.67 21.76 -14.31
N ILE A 167 4.97 22.37 -13.37
CA ILE A 167 3.51 22.27 -13.26
C ILE A 167 2.83 22.85 -14.52
N SER A 168 3.31 23.99 -15.02
CA SER A 168 2.68 24.70 -16.16
C SER A 168 2.78 23.93 -17.48
N THR A 169 3.82 23.13 -17.70
CA THR A 169 4.10 22.49 -18.99
C THR A 169 4.05 20.96 -18.95
N GLY A 170 4.24 20.34 -17.76
CA GLY A 170 4.48 18.91 -17.61
C GLY A 170 5.92 18.49 -18.00
N GLU A 171 6.83 19.44 -18.18
CA GLU A 171 8.21 19.15 -18.53
C GLU A 171 8.89 18.41 -17.38
N LEU A 172 9.38 17.20 -17.65
CA LEU A 172 10.15 16.35 -16.74
C LEU A 172 11.64 16.44 -17.09
N LYS A 173 12.47 16.62 -16.06
CA LYS A 173 13.92 16.56 -16.18
C LYS A 173 14.50 15.72 -15.06
N MET A 174 15.23 14.65 -15.41
CA MET A 174 15.95 13.83 -14.43
C MET A 174 16.99 14.65 -13.68
N ILE A 175 16.96 14.64 -12.36
CA ILE A 175 17.88 15.31 -11.44
C ILE A 175 18.87 14.32 -10.85
N TYR A 176 18.38 13.10 -10.50
CA TYR A 176 19.23 12.06 -9.92
C TYR A 176 18.76 10.70 -10.39
N LYS A 177 19.66 9.95 -11.02
CA LYS A 177 19.44 8.55 -11.38
C LYS A 177 19.75 7.68 -10.16
N ASN A 178 18.75 6.98 -9.68
CA ASN A 178 18.89 6.15 -8.49
C ASN A 178 19.53 4.80 -8.82
N THR A 179 20.84 4.72 -8.65
CA THR A 179 21.64 3.48 -8.74
C THR A 179 22.15 3.03 -7.36
N ASP A 180 21.87 3.81 -6.33
CA ASP A 180 22.47 3.67 -4.99
C ASP A 180 21.43 3.23 -3.93
N ARG A 181 20.30 2.69 -4.39
CA ARG A 181 19.18 2.23 -3.52
C ARG A 181 18.66 3.36 -2.61
N ILE A 182 18.51 4.56 -3.15
CA ILE A 182 17.99 5.71 -2.43
C ILE A 182 16.48 5.52 -2.21
N THR A 183 16.05 5.61 -0.96
CA THR A 183 14.66 5.46 -0.53
C THR A 183 13.96 6.79 -0.28
N GLY A 184 14.70 7.90 -0.19
CA GLY A 184 14.15 9.23 0.03
C GLY A 184 15.15 10.34 -0.22
N TYR A 185 14.62 11.54 -0.49
CA TYR A 185 15.38 12.75 -0.78
C TYR A 185 14.84 13.90 0.06
N ASP A 186 15.72 14.66 0.75
CA ASP A 186 15.37 15.89 1.44
C ASP A 186 16.17 17.08 0.93
N PHE A 187 15.57 18.25 1.04
CA PHE A 187 16.07 19.50 0.51
C PHE A 187 16.30 20.52 1.64
N ASP A 188 17.36 21.30 1.49
CA ASP A 188 17.61 22.43 2.41
C ASP A 188 16.67 23.62 2.10
N TRP A 189 16.70 24.69 2.90
CA TRP A 189 15.87 25.88 2.67
C TRP A 189 16.23 26.64 1.39
N ASP A 190 17.38 26.30 0.75
CA ASP A 190 17.72 26.76 -0.57
C ASP A 190 17.19 25.86 -1.70
N GLU A 191 16.41 24.81 -1.32
CA GLU A 191 15.85 23.81 -2.22
C GLU A 191 16.93 22.99 -2.94
N LYS A 192 18.12 22.89 -2.34
CA LYS A 192 19.18 22.00 -2.82
C LYS A 192 19.00 20.65 -2.17
N MET A 193 19.03 19.59 -2.97
CA MET A 193 19.06 18.22 -2.47
C MET A 193 20.31 18.01 -1.62
N ARG A 194 20.13 17.77 -0.33
CA ARG A 194 21.19 17.65 0.66
C ARG A 194 21.21 16.35 1.42
N ILE A 195 20.06 15.75 1.61
CA ILE A 195 19.92 14.50 2.36
C ILE A 195 19.35 13.43 1.43
N LEU A 196 19.98 12.27 1.48
CA LEU A 196 19.52 11.05 0.83
C LEU A 196 19.46 9.93 1.86
N TYR A 197 18.46 9.05 1.73
CA TYR A 197 18.34 7.86 2.56
C TYR A 197 18.64 6.64 1.71
N THR A 198 19.37 5.67 2.25
CA THR A 198 19.61 4.38 1.58
C THR A 198 19.46 3.26 2.60
N THR A 199 18.97 2.11 2.16
CA THR A 199 18.80 0.93 3.03
C THR A 199 19.47 -0.28 2.38
N ASP A 200 20.30 -0.97 3.15
CA ASP A 200 20.98 -2.18 2.70
C ASP A 200 20.12 -3.45 2.87
N ASP A 201 20.63 -4.60 2.43
CA ASP A 201 19.91 -5.88 2.49
C ASP A 201 19.69 -6.40 3.93
N LYS A 202 20.37 -5.82 4.92
CA LYS A 202 20.19 -6.11 6.34
C LYS A 202 19.19 -5.18 7.02
N GLY A 203 18.63 -4.22 6.27
CA GLY A 203 17.74 -3.20 6.79
C GLY A 203 18.45 -2.05 7.52
N THR A 204 19.79 -1.95 7.42
CA THR A 204 20.52 -0.78 7.93
C THR A 204 20.18 0.41 7.08
N THR A 205 19.58 1.44 7.67
CA THR A 205 19.26 2.70 6.98
C THR A 205 20.33 3.74 7.27
N LYS A 206 20.87 4.35 6.22
CA LYS A 206 21.87 5.40 6.30
C LYS A 206 21.31 6.72 5.83
N ILE A 207 21.64 7.79 6.56
CA ILE A 207 21.37 9.17 6.17
C ILE A 207 22.67 9.74 5.60
N LEU A 208 22.62 10.12 4.33
CA LEU A 208 23.77 10.63 3.59
C LEU A 208 23.61 12.14 3.38
N TYR A 209 24.68 12.90 3.63
CA TYR A 209 24.78 14.31 3.33
C TYR A 209 25.48 14.53 1.99
N LYS A 210 24.85 15.29 1.09
CA LYS A 210 25.37 15.61 -0.24
C LYS A 210 25.99 17.00 -0.29
N GLU A 211 27.29 17.06 -0.63
CA GLU A 211 27.99 18.32 -0.89
C GLU A 211 28.73 18.24 -2.25
N GLY A 212 28.21 18.94 -3.26
CA GLY A 212 28.59 18.69 -4.65
C GLY A 212 28.22 17.28 -5.07
N ASP A 213 29.19 16.52 -5.60
CA ASP A 213 28.99 15.11 -5.96
C ASP A 213 29.34 14.14 -4.84
N LYS A 214 29.87 14.65 -3.72
CA LYS A 214 30.28 13.81 -2.60
C LYS A 214 29.08 13.49 -1.71
N LEU A 215 28.87 12.20 -1.45
CA LEU A 215 27.98 11.68 -0.43
C LEU A 215 28.79 11.30 0.81
N THR A 216 28.34 11.75 1.96
CA THR A 216 28.97 11.45 3.26
C THR A 216 27.90 10.93 4.19
N GLU A 217 28.07 9.71 4.69
CA GLU A 217 27.21 9.17 5.73
C GLU A 217 27.31 10.04 6.99
N ILE A 218 26.19 10.52 7.49
CA ILE A 218 26.11 11.37 8.70
C ILE A 218 25.40 10.69 9.86
N TYR A 219 24.59 9.68 9.57
CA TYR A 219 23.87 8.89 10.57
C TYR A 219 23.46 7.54 10.01
N GLU A 220 23.32 6.55 10.85
CA GLU A 220 22.79 5.24 10.48
C GLU A 220 21.93 4.65 11.60
N THR A 221 20.98 3.78 11.23
CA THR A 221 20.16 3.00 12.18
C THR A 221 20.09 1.54 11.74
N SER A 222 19.97 0.64 12.70
CA SER A 222 19.63 -0.75 12.45
C SER A 222 18.15 -0.89 12.04
N VAL A 223 17.75 -2.09 11.64
CA VAL A 223 16.34 -2.41 11.27
C VAL A 223 15.36 -2.26 12.44
N THR A 224 15.85 -2.25 13.69
CA THR A 224 15.05 -2.09 14.92
C THR A 224 15.01 -0.66 15.45
N GLU A 225 15.69 0.26 14.80
CA GLU A 225 15.77 1.65 15.16
C GLU A 225 15.17 2.54 14.06
N GLN A 226 14.80 3.76 14.41
CA GLN A 226 14.25 4.74 13.47
C GLN A 226 14.99 6.05 13.55
N ALA A 227 15.23 6.65 12.37
CA ALA A 227 15.70 8.01 12.27
C ALA A 227 15.23 8.67 10.96
N TYR A 228 14.86 9.93 11.06
CA TYR A 228 14.57 10.78 9.89
C TYR A 228 14.87 12.23 10.19
N ILE A 229 15.13 12.99 9.13
CA ILE A 229 15.29 14.45 9.22
C ILE A 229 13.90 15.08 9.16
N SER A 230 13.54 15.84 10.21
CA SER A 230 12.28 16.57 10.25
C SER A 230 12.36 17.88 9.46
N SER A 231 13.51 18.56 9.51
CA SER A 231 13.74 19.83 8.80
C SER A 231 15.20 20.27 8.95
N TRP A 232 15.56 21.35 8.26
CA TRP A 232 16.77 22.11 8.52
C TRP A 232 16.51 23.18 9.59
N ASN A 233 17.55 23.58 10.34
CA ASN A 233 17.47 24.69 11.28
C ASN A 233 17.34 26.02 10.52
N ASN A 234 17.02 27.11 11.26
CA ASN A 234 16.78 28.40 10.64
C ASN A 234 18.02 29.04 9.99
N GLU A 235 19.23 28.62 10.39
CA GLU A 235 20.48 29.06 9.76
C GLU A 235 20.83 28.22 8.50
N ASN A 236 20.05 27.19 8.18
CA ASN A 236 20.29 26.28 7.06
C ASN A 236 21.67 25.57 7.11
N THR A 237 22.13 25.26 8.32
CA THR A 237 23.47 24.69 8.57
C THR A 237 23.43 23.34 9.27
N LYS A 238 22.37 23.04 10.01
CA LYS A 238 22.17 21.80 10.73
C LYS A 238 20.77 21.27 10.48
N VAL A 239 20.54 20.01 10.81
CA VAL A 239 19.25 19.36 10.64
C VAL A 239 18.62 18.98 11.98
N TYR A 240 17.31 19.05 12.06
CA TYR A 240 16.54 18.47 13.13
C TYR A 240 16.31 16.99 12.85
N LEU A 241 17.02 16.15 13.60
CA LEU A 241 16.95 14.68 13.53
C LEU A 241 15.94 14.19 14.58
N VAL A 242 15.01 13.35 14.17
CA VAL A 242 14.18 12.55 15.08
C VAL A 242 14.74 11.14 15.09
N SER A 243 15.05 10.60 16.26
CA SER A 243 15.64 9.25 16.39
C SER A 243 15.34 8.63 17.75
N ASN A 244 15.30 7.29 17.77
CA ASN A 244 15.27 6.45 18.97
C ASN A 244 16.54 5.60 19.13
N LYS A 245 17.61 5.87 18.35
CA LYS A 245 18.86 5.11 18.40
C LYS A 245 19.71 5.42 19.62
N GLU A 246 19.82 6.71 19.96
CA GLU A 246 20.66 7.15 21.10
C GLU A 246 20.18 6.47 22.40
N ASP A 247 20.67 6.86 23.56
CA ASP A 247 20.33 6.26 24.84
C ASP A 247 18.83 6.43 25.22
N SER A 248 17.93 6.13 24.28
CA SER A 248 16.50 6.37 24.41
C SER A 248 15.68 5.26 23.78
N ASP A 249 14.76 4.71 24.53
CA ASP A 249 13.66 3.91 23.98
C ASP A 249 12.73 4.77 23.11
N LEU A 250 12.43 6.01 23.56
CA LEU A 250 11.50 6.92 22.90
C LEU A 250 12.20 7.75 21.81
N SER A 251 11.52 7.92 20.69
CA SER A 251 11.93 8.85 19.65
C SER A 251 11.99 10.27 20.20
N SER A 252 13.12 10.92 19.99
CA SER A 252 13.46 12.24 20.55
C SER A 252 13.94 13.17 19.45
N LEU A 253 13.88 14.47 19.69
CA LEU A 253 14.38 15.50 18.80
C LEU A 253 15.83 15.83 19.10
N TYR A 254 16.67 15.82 18.08
CA TYR A 254 18.08 16.19 18.14
C TYR A 254 18.40 17.27 17.08
N GLU A 255 19.47 18.00 17.31
CA GLU A 255 20.16 18.80 16.31
C GLU A 255 21.41 18.04 15.87
N LEU A 256 21.54 17.78 14.57
CA LEU A 256 22.69 17.12 13.95
C LEU A 256 23.40 18.09 13.01
N ASP A 257 24.68 18.29 13.22
CA ASP A 257 25.56 19.01 12.30
C ASP A 257 26.07 18.03 11.23
N PRO A 258 25.67 18.15 9.96
CA PRO A 258 26.03 17.19 8.92
C PRO A 258 27.53 17.20 8.55
N LYS A 259 28.27 18.27 8.90
CA LYS A 259 29.71 18.38 8.61
C LYS A 259 30.58 17.76 9.69
N THR A 260 30.22 18.00 10.95
CA THR A 260 30.99 17.50 12.11
C THR A 260 30.43 16.20 12.68
N LYS A 261 29.22 15.81 12.28
CA LYS A 261 28.41 14.71 12.80
C LYS A 261 28.08 14.85 14.29
N LYS A 262 28.21 16.06 14.84
CA LYS A 262 27.84 16.32 16.23
C LYS A 262 26.36 16.30 16.41
N ILE A 263 25.89 15.50 17.38
CA ILE A 263 24.48 15.38 17.75
C ILE A 263 24.28 16.06 19.11
N THR A 264 23.20 16.79 19.25
CA THR A 264 22.81 17.43 20.51
C THR A 264 21.33 17.21 20.73
N LYS A 265 20.94 16.59 21.84
CA LYS A 265 19.52 16.38 22.18
C LYS A 265 18.84 17.72 22.45
N ILE A 266 17.69 17.95 21.80
CA ILE A 266 16.85 19.11 22.01
C ILE A 266 15.74 18.76 23.01
N GLU A 267 14.96 17.70 22.73
CA GLU A 267 13.75 17.39 23.48
C GLU A 267 13.34 15.92 23.34
N SER A 268 12.67 15.40 24.36
CA SER A 268 11.87 14.17 24.33
C SER A 268 10.55 14.43 25.05
N ASP A 269 9.62 13.46 25.10
CA ASP A 269 8.36 13.64 25.86
C ASP A 269 8.70 14.14 27.28
N PRO A 270 8.27 15.33 27.66
CA PRO A 270 8.51 15.86 29.00
C PRO A 270 7.96 14.99 30.13
N LYS A 271 7.03 14.10 29.80
CA LYS A 271 6.43 13.13 30.72
C LYS A 271 7.04 11.72 30.61
N GLY A 272 7.92 11.49 29.64
CA GLY A 272 8.65 10.22 29.47
C GLY A 272 7.75 9.02 29.16
N ARG A 273 6.69 9.18 28.35
CA ARG A 273 5.68 8.15 28.12
C ARG A 273 5.64 7.62 26.70
N VAL A 274 5.89 8.49 25.71
CA VAL A 274 5.60 8.25 24.30
C VAL A 274 6.65 8.91 23.40
N ASP A 275 6.68 8.46 22.15
CA ASP A 275 7.54 9.03 21.11
C ASP A 275 7.16 10.47 20.80
N LEU A 276 8.12 11.21 20.29
CA LEU A 276 7.86 12.47 19.58
C LEU A 276 7.00 12.17 18.34
N ASP A 277 5.82 12.77 18.30
CA ASP A 277 4.84 12.58 17.23
C ASP A 277 5.11 13.52 16.05
N ALA A 278 5.27 14.82 16.32
CA ALA A 278 5.57 15.79 15.28
C ALA A 278 6.36 17.01 15.77
N VAL A 279 7.14 17.58 14.85
CA VAL A 279 7.77 18.89 14.97
C VAL A 279 7.15 19.82 13.95
N ARG A 280 6.48 20.89 14.39
CA ARG A 280 5.92 21.89 13.49
C ARG A 280 6.91 23.03 13.30
N ILE A 281 7.26 23.29 12.04
CA ILE A 281 8.21 24.35 11.66
C ILE A 281 7.44 25.49 10.98
N ASP A 282 7.83 26.73 11.29
CA ASP A 282 7.37 27.91 10.59
C ASP A 282 8.08 28.02 9.23
N ARG A 283 7.32 27.93 8.14
CA ARG A 283 7.86 27.94 6.78
C ARG A 283 8.51 29.26 6.36
N ASN A 284 8.20 30.37 7.07
CA ASN A 284 8.72 31.71 6.74
C ASN A 284 9.96 32.07 7.58
N THR A 285 9.99 31.62 8.84
CA THR A 285 11.09 31.88 9.75
C THR A 285 12.00 30.69 10.02
N HIS A 286 11.59 29.49 9.57
CA HIS A 286 12.27 28.22 9.74
C HIS A 286 12.49 27.81 11.20
N LYS A 287 11.71 28.38 12.13
CA LYS A 287 11.80 28.08 13.57
C LYS A 287 10.76 27.05 13.98
N ILE A 288 11.06 26.33 15.04
CA ILE A 288 10.11 25.38 15.63
C ILE A 288 8.94 26.16 16.24
N ILE A 289 7.73 25.87 15.79
CA ILE A 289 6.48 26.39 16.35
C ILE A 289 6.07 25.58 17.58
N SER A 290 6.04 24.26 17.46
CA SER A 290 5.66 23.33 18.52
C SER A 290 6.20 21.93 18.29
N THR A 291 6.26 21.16 19.35
CA THR A 291 6.38 19.70 19.33
C THR A 291 5.09 19.08 19.84
N SER A 292 4.78 17.85 19.44
CA SER A 292 3.62 17.13 19.93
C SER A 292 3.97 15.70 20.33
N TYR A 293 3.22 15.19 21.31
CA TYR A 293 3.36 13.84 21.86
C TYR A 293 1.96 13.26 22.08
N THR A 294 1.72 12.04 21.58
CA THR A 294 0.40 11.40 21.63
C THR A 294 0.43 10.18 22.53
N ALA A 295 0.06 10.37 23.81
CA ALA A 295 -0.24 9.25 24.72
C ALA A 295 -1.69 8.77 24.50
N ASP A 296 -2.60 9.07 25.44
CA ASP A 296 -4.04 8.83 25.27
C ASP A 296 -4.67 9.84 24.33
N LYS A 297 -4.17 11.08 24.36
CA LYS A 297 -4.51 12.21 23.48
C LYS A 297 -3.26 12.97 23.14
N THR A 298 -3.30 13.76 22.07
CA THR A 298 -2.18 14.62 21.65
C THR A 298 -1.99 15.80 22.59
N GLU A 299 -0.76 16.00 23.03
CA GLU A 299 -0.32 17.14 23.85
C GLU A 299 0.65 17.97 23.01
N TYR A 300 0.43 19.32 22.99
CA TYR A 300 1.28 20.27 22.27
C TYR A 300 2.16 21.04 23.22
N TYR A 301 3.44 21.18 22.88
CA TYR A 301 4.44 21.98 23.59
C TYR A 301 4.88 23.13 22.70
N TRP A 302 4.29 24.29 22.91
CA TRP A 302 4.47 25.47 22.06
C TRP A 302 5.81 26.13 22.30
N LYS A 303 6.52 26.49 21.22
CA LYS A 303 7.77 27.25 21.24
C LYS A 303 7.54 28.68 20.72
N ASP A 304 6.47 28.91 19.96
CA ASP A 304 6.03 30.24 19.49
C ASP A 304 4.82 30.72 20.29
N LYS A 305 4.98 31.90 20.90
CA LYS A 305 3.96 32.51 21.79
C LYS A 305 2.71 32.97 21.05
N THR A 306 2.82 33.34 19.78
CA THR A 306 1.69 33.79 18.98
C THR A 306 0.80 32.59 18.63
N TRP A 307 1.41 31.50 18.24
CA TRP A 307 0.71 30.25 17.98
C TRP A 307 0.06 29.67 19.25
N GLU A 308 0.78 29.70 20.38
CA GLU A 308 0.24 29.29 21.68
C GLU A 308 -1.00 30.11 22.06
N ALA A 309 -0.93 31.45 21.92
CA ALA A 309 -2.04 32.37 22.23
C ALA A 309 -3.27 32.09 21.32
N ASN A 310 -3.04 31.86 20.03
CA ASN A 310 -4.10 31.50 19.09
C ASN A 310 -4.76 30.16 19.44
N TYR A 311 -3.96 29.15 19.73
CA TYR A 311 -4.44 27.83 20.12
C TYR A 311 -5.27 27.91 21.41
N ASN A 312 -4.76 28.59 22.45
CA ASN A 312 -5.45 28.74 23.73
C ASN A 312 -6.77 29.53 23.59
N PHE A 313 -6.78 30.58 22.75
CA PHE A 313 -8.01 31.29 22.43
C PHE A 313 -9.06 30.35 21.81
N LEU A 314 -8.67 29.56 20.83
CA LEU A 314 -9.56 28.62 20.15
C LEU A 314 -10.04 27.51 21.09
N LYS A 315 -9.16 26.90 21.91
CA LYS A 315 -9.54 25.91 22.92
C LYS A 315 -10.54 26.46 23.91
N GLY A 316 -10.40 27.74 24.29
CA GLY A 316 -11.37 28.41 25.16
C GLY A 316 -12.75 28.60 24.52
N LYS A 317 -12.86 28.69 23.19
CA LYS A 317 -14.13 28.77 22.48
C LYS A 317 -14.84 27.41 22.36
N PHE A 318 -14.09 26.30 22.40
CA PHE A 318 -14.61 24.95 22.18
C PHE A 318 -14.28 24.00 23.36
N PRO A 319 -14.86 24.24 24.55
CA PRO A 319 -14.57 23.41 25.72
C PRO A 319 -14.93 21.95 25.47
N GLY A 320 -14.05 21.04 25.84
CA GLY A 320 -14.25 19.58 25.69
C GLY A 320 -13.99 19.03 24.29
N ARG A 321 -13.67 19.89 23.31
CA ARG A 321 -13.31 19.49 21.96
C ARG A 321 -11.84 19.77 21.66
N GLU A 322 -11.29 19.08 20.67
CA GLU A 322 -9.95 19.32 20.13
C GLU A 322 -10.01 20.31 18.97
N VAL A 323 -8.90 21.02 18.76
CA VAL A 323 -8.78 22.05 17.73
C VAL A 323 -7.49 21.80 16.95
N ASN A 324 -7.58 21.81 15.63
CA ASN A 324 -6.44 21.70 14.73
C ASN A 324 -6.44 22.82 13.70
N PHE A 325 -5.26 23.41 13.41
CA PHE A 325 -5.07 24.32 12.27
C PHE A 325 -4.93 23.46 11.00
N SER A 326 -6.01 23.29 10.25
CA SER A 326 -6.07 22.37 9.12
C SER A 326 -5.58 22.97 7.82
N SER A 327 -5.64 24.30 7.66
CA SER A 327 -5.12 25.02 6.50
C SER A 327 -4.77 26.45 6.89
N SER A 328 -3.87 27.12 6.14
CA SER A 328 -3.49 28.51 6.39
C SER A 328 -3.10 29.22 5.09
N THR A 329 -3.21 30.55 5.11
CA THR A 329 -2.53 31.41 4.14
C THR A 329 -1.01 31.37 4.36
N LYS A 330 -0.25 31.76 3.33
CA LYS A 330 1.21 31.76 3.36
C LYS A 330 1.81 32.61 4.49
N ASP A 331 1.15 33.71 4.86
CA ASP A 331 1.56 34.64 5.92
C ASP A 331 1.05 34.28 7.33
N TYR A 332 0.33 33.16 7.45
CA TYR A 332 -0.31 32.71 8.70
C TYR A 332 -1.27 33.74 9.33
N SER A 333 -1.84 34.65 8.52
CA SER A 333 -2.84 35.59 9.01
C SER A 333 -4.24 34.99 9.08
N LYS A 334 -4.55 34.01 8.22
CA LYS A 334 -5.86 33.38 8.09
C LYS A 334 -5.71 31.87 8.14
N PHE A 335 -6.67 31.20 8.78
CA PHE A 335 -6.67 29.75 8.94
C PHE A 335 -8.05 29.17 8.68
N LEU A 336 -8.08 27.93 8.19
CA LEU A 336 -9.17 27.01 8.50
C LEU A 336 -8.76 26.20 9.72
N ILE A 337 -9.67 26.10 10.68
CA ILE A 337 -9.49 25.25 11.85
C ILE A 337 -10.57 24.18 11.87
N THR A 338 -10.17 22.98 12.27
CA THR A 338 -11.09 21.88 12.50
C THR A 338 -11.29 21.69 13.99
N VAL A 339 -12.54 21.66 14.41
CA VAL A 339 -12.97 21.37 15.77
C VAL A 339 -13.59 19.97 15.79
N TRP A 340 -13.07 19.08 16.63
CA TRP A 340 -13.41 17.67 16.61
C TRP A 340 -13.37 17.01 17.99
N GLY A 341 -13.75 15.75 18.07
CA GLY A 341 -13.67 14.93 19.27
C GLY A 341 -14.16 13.52 18.98
N ASP A 342 -14.23 12.67 19.98
CA ASP A 342 -14.59 11.26 19.85
C ASP A 342 -16.06 11.04 19.48
N LYS A 343 -16.95 11.90 19.95
CA LYS A 343 -18.40 11.82 19.76
C LYS A 343 -19.02 13.07 19.14
N TYR A 344 -18.22 13.80 18.38
CA TYR A 344 -18.68 15.02 17.73
C TYR A 344 -18.48 14.90 16.21
N ALA A 345 -19.49 15.26 15.44
CA ALA A 345 -19.27 15.58 14.03
C ALA A 345 -18.29 16.75 13.98
N SER A 346 -17.22 16.62 13.20
CA SER A 346 -16.26 17.70 13.08
C SER A 346 -16.88 18.94 12.44
N GLU A 347 -16.34 20.11 12.80
CA GLU A 347 -16.75 21.40 12.25
C GLU A 347 -15.53 22.16 11.78
N THR A 348 -15.64 22.86 10.66
CA THR A 348 -14.59 23.71 10.12
C THR A 348 -14.98 25.18 10.28
N TYR A 349 -14.07 25.96 10.80
CA TYR A 349 -14.21 27.41 10.98
C TYR A 349 -13.10 28.15 10.26
N PHE A 350 -13.39 29.30 9.70
CA PHE A 350 -12.40 30.28 9.34
C PHE A 350 -11.97 31.04 10.61
N PHE A 351 -10.68 31.30 10.74
CA PHE A 351 -10.10 32.06 11.84
C PHE A 351 -9.11 33.10 11.32
N ASP A 352 -9.37 34.39 11.58
CA ASP A 352 -8.43 35.48 11.37
C ASP A 352 -7.58 35.67 12.64
N ALA A 353 -6.28 35.41 12.51
CA ALA A 353 -5.36 35.47 13.67
C ALA A 353 -5.15 36.89 14.23
N LYS A 354 -5.36 37.94 13.41
CA LYS A 354 -5.17 39.34 13.80
C LYS A 354 -6.39 39.87 14.53
N THR A 355 -7.59 39.69 13.94
CA THR A 355 -8.84 40.21 14.49
C THR A 355 -9.46 39.29 15.52
N LYS A 356 -9.03 38.05 15.57
CA LYS A 356 -9.64 36.93 16.34
C LYS A 356 -11.07 36.61 15.92
N GLU A 357 -11.43 37.00 14.71
CA GLU A 357 -12.71 36.64 14.10
C GLU A 357 -12.76 35.12 13.84
N LEU A 358 -13.90 34.55 14.16
CA LEU A 358 -14.16 33.12 14.03
C LEU A 358 -15.50 32.91 13.34
N ILE A 359 -15.50 32.35 12.13
CA ILE A 359 -16.68 32.17 11.31
C ILE A 359 -16.86 30.71 10.96
N PHE A 360 -18.01 30.13 11.31
CA PHE A 360 -18.37 28.76 10.90
C PHE A 360 -18.40 28.66 9.38
N GLN A 361 -17.79 27.60 8.84
CA GLN A 361 -17.76 27.35 7.41
C GLN A 361 -18.68 26.17 7.03
N TYR A 362 -18.41 25.00 7.58
CA TYR A 362 -19.19 23.79 7.30
C TYR A 362 -18.97 22.73 8.36
N THR A 363 -19.82 21.71 8.36
CA THR A 363 -19.61 20.42 8.98
C THR A 363 -19.63 19.35 7.88
N PRO A 364 -18.69 18.39 7.88
CA PRO A 364 -18.65 17.34 6.85
C PRO A 364 -19.94 16.52 6.78
N ARG A 365 -20.58 16.29 7.92
CA ARG A 365 -21.77 15.44 8.07
C ARG A 365 -22.88 16.15 8.86
N PRO A 366 -23.62 17.07 8.23
CA PRO A 366 -24.65 17.86 8.95
C PRO A 366 -25.76 16.99 9.54
N GLU A 367 -26.15 15.89 8.87
CA GLU A 367 -27.16 14.97 9.40
C GLU A 367 -26.65 14.20 10.63
N LEU A 368 -25.37 13.81 10.65
CA LEU A 368 -24.74 13.19 11.82
C LEU A 368 -24.69 14.18 12.99
N LYS A 369 -24.45 15.47 12.72
CA LYS A 369 -24.47 16.49 13.75
C LYS A 369 -25.82 16.62 14.46
N LYS A 370 -26.94 16.43 13.78
CA LYS A 370 -28.28 16.47 14.39
C LYS A 370 -28.48 15.36 15.40
N VAL A 371 -27.72 14.27 15.28
CA VAL A 371 -27.83 13.06 16.11
C VAL A 371 -26.61 12.84 17.01
N GLU A 372 -25.71 13.81 17.16
CA GLU A 372 -24.48 13.72 17.99
C GLU A 372 -24.73 13.18 19.41
N LYS A 373 -25.87 13.49 20.00
CA LYS A 373 -26.24 12.99 21.35
C LYS A 373 -26.32 11.47 21.46
N TYR A 374 -26.36 10.77 20.33
CA TYR A 374 -26.40 9.31 20.24
C TYR A 374 -25.03 8.72 19.88
N LEU A 375 -23.99 9.55 19.75
CA LEU A 375 -22.62 9.10 19.53
C LEU A 375 -21.97 8.73 20.88
N ALA A 376 -21.17 7.68 20.85
CA ALA A 376 -20.57 7.08 22.03
C ALA A 376 -19.22 7.70 22.39
N GLU A 377 -18.92 7.78 23.68
CA GLU A 377 -17.63 8.25 24.19
C GLU A 377 -16.56 7.16 24.05
N MET A 378 -15.38 7.54 23.55
CA MET A 378 -14.19 6.69 23.47
C MET A 378 -13.32 6.90 24.71
N LYS A 379 -13.04 5.84 25.45
CA LYS A 379 -12.24 5.89 26.69
C LYS A 379 -10.92 5.19 26.51
N PRO A 380 -9.78 5.83 26.83
CA PRO A 380 -8.50 5.14 26.89
C PRO A 380 -8.53 4.10 28.01
N ILE A 381 -7.93 2.95 27.75
CA ILE A 381 -7.80 1.84 28.71
C ILE A 381 -6.38 1.29 28.67
N ARG A 382 -6.00 0.57 29.71
CA ARG A 382 -4.80 -0.24 29.78
C ARG A 382 -5.11 -1.57 30.44
N TYR A 383 -4.48 -2.63 29.96
CA TYR A 383 -4.57 -3.97 30.54
C TYR A 383 -3.23 -4.70 30.37
N LYS A 384 -3.08 -5.83 31.04
CA LYS A 384 -1.85 -6.63 30.96
C LYS A 384 -2.06 -7.82 30.03
N SER A 385 -1.08 -8.07 29.17
CA SER A 385 -0.96 -9.26 28.34
C SER A 385 -0.55 -10.50 29.14
N SER A 386 -0.41 -11.65 28.47
CA SER A 386 -0.03 -12.93 29.05
C SER A 386 1.30 -12.90 29.79
N ASP A 387 2.25 -12.14 29.30
CA ASP A 387 3.61 -11.96 29.82
C ASP A 387 3.75 -10.75 30.77
N GLY A 388 2.66 -10.03 31.02
CA GLY A 388 2.64 -8.87 31.91
C GLY A 388 2.92 -7.53 31.25
N LEU A 389 3.17 -7.49 29.92
CA LEU A 389 3.31 -6.25 29.17
C LEU A 389 2.00 -5.45 29.27
N GLU A 390 2.12 -4.15 29.56
CA GLU A 390 0.95 -3.26 29.58
C GLU A 390 0.57 -2.86 28.16
N ILE A 391 -0.68 -3.16 27.77
CA ILE A 391 -1.21 -2.89 26.45
C ILE A 391 -2.18 -1.69 26.55
N PRO A 392 -1.88 -0.56 25.87
CA PRO A 392 -2.81 0.55 25.72
C PRO A 392 -3.89 0.23 24.69
N GLY A 393 -5.03 0.91 24.77
CA GLY A 393 -6.09 0.77 23.80
C GLY A 393 -7.26 1.69 24.14
N TYR A 394 -8.35 1.51 23.40
CA TYR A 394 -9.56 2.30 23.59
C TYR A 394 -10.78 1.39 23.71
N LEU A 395 -11.73 1.83 24.54
CA LEU A 395 -13.01 1.17 24.71
C LEU A 395 -14.12 2.17 24.44
N THR A 396 -15.05 1.77 23.56
CA THR A 396 -16.28 2.52 23.29
C THR A 396 -17.49 1.63 23.62
N LEU A 397 -18.40 2.13 24.47
CA LEU A 397 -19.61 1.42 24.85
C LEU A 397 -20.82 2.05 24.19
N PRO A 398 -21.88 1.28 23.89
CA PRO A 398 -23.15 1.84 23.42
C PRO A 398 -23.68 2.91 24.38
N VAL A 399 -24.28 3.96 23.83
CA VAL A 399 -24.85 5.07 24.63
C VAL A 399 -25.98 4.59 25.53
N ALA A 400 -26.78 3.65 25.08
CA ALA A 400 -27.86 3.06 25.84
C ALA A 400 -27.48 1.68 26.39
N GLY A 401 -28.09 1.31 27.55
CA GLY A 401 -27.87 0.01 28.17
C GLY A 401 -27.06 0.08 29.46
N SER A 402 -26.87 -1.07 30.09
CA SER A 402 -26.18 -1.19 31.39
C SER A 402 -24.64 -1.08 31.26
N GLY A 403 -24.11 -1.14 30.08
CA GLY A 403 -22.66 -1.27 29.84
C GLY A 403 -22.08 -2.63 30.29
N LYS A 404 -22.93 -3.63 30.49
CA LYS A 404 -22.56 -4.97 31.00
C LYS A 404 -23.12 -6.06 30.11
N ASN A 405 -22.42 -7.17 30.05
CA ASN A 405 -22.77 -8.37 29.31
C ASN A 405 -23.22 -8.09 27.86
N LEU A 406 -22.44 -7.20 27.20
CA LEU A 406 -22.70 -6.74 25.84
C LEU A 406 -22.10 -7.71 24.82
N PRO A 407 -22.70 -7.84 23.63
CA PRO A 407 -21.95 -8.34 22.50
C PRO A 407 -20.76 -7.39 22.22
N MET A 408 -19.62 -7.92 21.86
CA MET A 408 -18.40 -7.14 21.69
C MET A 408 -17.74 -7.39 20.33
N VAL A 409 -17.24 -6.34 19.73
CA VAL A 409 -16.34 -6.42 18.56
C VAL A 409 -14.95 -5.94 18.99
N VAL A 410 -13.95 -6.77 18.76
CA VAL A 410 -12.56 -6.35 18.85
C VAL A 410 -12.16 -5.86 17.47
N LEU A 411 -11.90 -4.56 17.35
CA LEU A 411 -11.51 -3.91 16.11
C LEU A 411 -9.98 -3.76 16.12
N VAL A 412 -9.29 -4.53 15.28
CA VAL A 412 -7.83 -4.62 15.25
C VAL A 412 -7.29 -3.79 14.07
N HIS A 413 -6.37 -2.86 14.37
CA HIS A 413 -5.75 -2.02 13.33
C HIS A 413 -4.78 -2.81 12.45
N GLY A 414 -4.53 -2.28 11.25
CA GLY A 414 -3.54 -2.80 10.30
C GLY A 414 -2.10 -2.39 10.63
N GLY A 415 -1.19 -2.73 9.77
CA GLY A 415 0.24 -2.48 9.89
C GLY A 415 1.04 -3.78 9.80
N PRO A 416 1.50 -4.42 10.90
CA PRO A 416 1.26 -4.11 12.31
C PRO A 416 2.22 -3.11 12.93
N LYS A 417 3.49 -3.03 12.42
CA LYS A 417 4.59 -2.30 13.04
C LYS A 417 4.58 -0.84 12.60
N GLY A 418 4.35 0.06 13.55
CA GLY A 418 4.26 1.50 13.34
C GLY A 418 2.86 2.10 13.44
N PRO A 419 1.83 1.65 12.69
CA PRO A 419 0.46 2.11 12.89
C PRO A 419 -0.08 1.85 14.29
N ARG A 420 -1.09 2.65 14.70
CA ARG A 420 -1.82 2.50 15.96
C ARG A 420 -3.21 3.14 15.86
N ASP A 421 -4.09 2.80 16.79
CA ASP A 421 -5.33 3.54 17.02
C ASP A 421 -5.08 4.80 17.86
N TYR A 422 -5.88 5.83 17.57
CA TYR A 422 -5.87 7.11 18.27
C TYR A 422 -7.23 7.45 18.85
N TRP A 423 -7.25 8.25 19.91
CA TRP A 423 -8.48 8.80 20.43
C TRP A 423 -9.10 9.77 19.43
N GLY A 424 -10.38 9.58 19.16
CA GLY A 424 -11.13 10.47 18.28
C GLY A 424 -12.36 9.82 17.66
N TYR A 425 -13.02 10.55 16.77
CA TYR A 425 -14.15 10.02 16.01
C TYR A 425 -13.68 8.97 15.01
N SER A 426 -14.29 7.81 15.06
CA SER A 426 -14.15 6.73 14.08
C SER A 426 -15.52 6.29 13.61
N SER A 427 -15.76 6.31 12.28
CA SER A 427 -17.03 5.87 11.69
C SER A 427 -17.35 4.41 12.06
N TYR A 428 -16.37 3.49 11.95
CA TYR A 428 -16.55 2.09 12.34
C TYR A 428 -16.90 1.93 13.82
N VAL A 429 -16.20 2.63 14.71
CA VAL A 429 -16.43 2.54 16.14
C VAL A 429 -17.82 3.06 16.52
N GLN A 430 -18.20 4.22 15.98
CA GLN A 430 -19.53 4.81 16.25
C GLN A 430 -20.66 3.99 15.64
N PHE A 431 -20.43 3.44 14.44
CA PHE A 431 -21.35 2.54 13.79
C PHE A 431 -21.60 1.27 14.63
N LEU A 432 -20.54 0.57 15.04
CA LEU A 432 -20.63 -0.64 15.85
C LEU A 432 -21.26 -0.36 17.22
N ALA A 433 -20.87 0.73 17.88
CA ALA A 433 -21.46 1.13 19.15
C ALA A 433 -22.96 1.44 19.02
N ASN A 434 -23.40 2.09 17.94
CA ASN A 434 -24.82 2.32 17.67
C ASN A 434 -25.59 1.02 17.42
N ARG A 435 -24.95 0.00 16.86
CA ARG A 435 -25.52 -1.35 16.67
C ARG A 435 -25.60 -2.15 17.97
N GLY A 436 -25.08 -1.63 19.07
CA GLY A 436 -25.17 -2.20 20.41
C GLY A 436 -23.94 -2.99 20.87
N TYR A 437 -22.84 -2.89 20.15
CA TYR A 437 -21.58 -3.57 20.50
C TYR A 437 -20.71 -2.72 21.41
N ALA A 438 -20.09 -3.35 22.41
CA ALA A 438 -18.87 -2.82 23.00
C ALA A 438 -17.76 -2.95 21.95
N VAL A 439 -16.97 -1.89 21.72
CA VAL A 439 -15.89 -1.89 20.75
C VAL A 439 -14.57 -1.74 21.49
N LEU A 440 -13.68 -2.74 21.37
CA LEU A 440 -12.33 -2.74 21.90
C LEU A 440 -11.34 -2.52 20.78
N GLN A 441 -10.49 -1.48 20.89
CA GLN A 441 -9.38 -1.18 19.98
C GLN A 441 -8.07 -1.35 20.73
N PRO A 442 -7.39 -2.51 20.65
CA PRO A 442 -6.10 -2.71 21.31
C PRO A 442 -4.96 -2.13 20.48
N ASN A 443 -4.10 -1.33 21.09
CA ASN A 443 -2.79 -1.01 20.54
C ASN A 443 -1.80 -2.09 21.03
N PHE A 444 -1.83 -3.25 20.37
CA PHE A 444 -0.99 -4.40 20.70
C PHE A 444 0.49 -4.09 20.45
N ARG A 445 1.41 -4.90 21.03
CA ARG A 445 2.86 -4.75 20.75
C ARG A 445 3.11 -4.70 19.24
N ALA A 446 4.09 -3.99 18.78
CA ALA A 446 4.35 -3.50 17.43
C ALA A 446 3.65 -2.18 17.06
N SER A 447 2.57 -1.75 17.75
CA SER A 447 2.00 -0.42 17.54
C SER A 447 3.03 0.66 17.84
N GLY A 448 3.07 1.70 16.99
CA GLY A 448 4.02 2.81 17.12
C GLY A 448 3.65 3.81 18.20
N GLY A 449 4.60 4.70 18.50
CA GLY A 449 4.39 5.81 19.42
C GLY A 449 4.62 5.49 20.89
N TYR A 450 4.94 4.26 21.25
CA TYR A 450 5.16 3.80 22.64
C TYR A 450 6.61 3.40 22.92
N GLY A 451 7.55 3.81 22.07
CA GLY A 451 8.96 3.48 22.13
C GLY A 451 9.34 2.24 21.30
N LYS A 452 10.63 2.15 20.98
CA LYS A 452 11.17 1.04 20.16
C LYS A 452 11.05 -0.32 20.84
N ASP A 453 11.15 -0.39 22.17
CA ASP A 453 11.06 -1.65 22.90
C ASP A 453 9.65 -2.25 22.77
N PHE A 454 8.60 -1.42 22.91
CA PHE A 454 7.22 -1.85 22.69
C PHE A 454 6.97 -2.24 21.23
N GLN A 455 7.52 -1.48 20.29
CA GLN A 455 7.35 -1.73 18.86
C GLN A 455 8.08 -3.01 18.43
N ASN A 456 9.33 -3.20 18.87
CA ASN A 456 10.13 -4.38 18.52
C ASN A 456 9.72 -5.64 19.29
N ALA A 457 8.99 -5.52 20.41
CA ALA A 457 8.41 -6.66 21.11
C ALA A 457 7.44 -7.48 20.24
N GLY A 458 7.02 -6.93 19.11
CA GLY A 458 6.21 -7.61 18.08
C GLY A 458 7.01 -8.46 17.08
N ASP A 459 8.34 -8.31 17.02
CA ASP A 459 9.17 -9.02 16.06
C ASP A 459 9.13 -10.53 16.30
N LEU A 460 8.88 -11.32 15.24
CA LEU A 460 8.68 -12.77 15.26
C LEU A 460 7.51 -13.24 16.15
N GLN A 461 6.56 -12.36 16.45
CA GLN A 461 5.43 -12.64 17.35
C GLN A 461 4.06 -12.71 16.64
N TRP A 462 4.03 -12.75 15.32
CA TRP A 462 2.78 -12.96 14.59
C TRP A 462 2.13 -14.28 15.00
N GLY A 463 0.83 -14.23 15.33
CA GLY A 463 0.08 -15.39 15.84
C GLY A 463 0.44 -15.87 17.23
N LYS A 464 1.38 -15.20 17.91
CA LYS A 464 1.89 -15.53 19.27
C LYS A 464 1.53 -14.40 20.26
N LEU A 465 2.56 -13.74 20.84
CA LEU A 465 2.33 -12.69 21.85
C LEU A 465 1.55 -11.48 21.31
N MET A 466 1.66 -11.15 20.02
CA MET A 466 0.81 -10.12 19.41
C MET A 466 -0.68 -10.54 19.44
N GLN A 467 -0.98 -11.81 19.19
CA GLN A 467 -2.33 -12.34 19.30
C GLN A 467 -2.79 -12.47 20.75
N ASP A 468 -1.85 -12.79 21.67
CA ASP A 468 -2.11 -12.80 23.11
C ASP A 468 -2.52 -11.41 23.62
N ASP A 469 -1.89 -10.33 23.15
CA ASP A 469 -2.26 -8.98 23.53
C ASP A 469 -3.76 -8.72 23.25
N ILE A 470 -4.22 -9.13 22.08
CA ILE A 470 -5.63 -9.00 21.66
C ILE A 470 -6.51 -9.92 22.52
N THR A 471 -6.11 -11.18 22.71
CA THR A 471 -6.80 -12.19 23.51
C THR A 471 -6.99 -11.74 24.95
N TRP A 472 -5.96 -11.17 25.57
CA TRP A 472 -6.03 -10.71 26.96
C TRP A 472 -6.86 -9.44 27.10
N GLY A 473 -6.94 -8.61 26.08
CA GLY A 473 -7.90 -7.50 26.02
C GLY A 473 -9.35 -8.02 26.08
N VAL A 474 -9.66 -9.08 25.34
CA VAL A 474 -10.99 -9.74 25.41
C VAL A 474 -11.27 -10.30 26.79
N LYS A 475 -10.32 -11.06 27.37
CA LYS A 475 -10.45 -11.62 28.72
C LYS A 475 -10.67 -10.51 29.76
N TYR A 476 -9.90 -9.42 29.66
CA TYR A 476 -10.06 -8.25 30.54
C TYR A 476 -11.48 -7.66 30.49
N MET A 477 -12.11 -7.60 29.30
CA MET A 477 -13.49 -7.12 29.16
C MET A 477 -14.50 -8.11 29.71
N ILE A 478 -14.29 -9.41 29.55
CA ILE A 478 -15.14 -10.47 30.09
C ILE A 478 -15.08 -10.46 31.62
N ASP A 479 -13.89 -10.42 32.21
CA ASP A 479 -13.67 -10.44 33.67
C ASP A 479 -14.29 -9.23 34.36
N ARG A 480 -14.40 -8.09 33.68
CA ARG A 480 -15.10 -6.88 34.17
C ARG A 480 -16.59 -6.92 33.94
N GLY A 481 -17.10 -7.99 33.34
CA GLY A 481 -18.53 -8.15 33.05
C GLY A 481 -19.04 -7.19 31.98
N ILE A 482 -18.16 -6.59 31.17
CA ILE A 482 -18.52 -5.72 30.06
C ILE A 482 -18.94 -6.56 28.86
N ALA A 483 -18.14 -7.52 28.46
CA ALA A 483 -18.39 -8.41 27.33
C ALA A 483 -19.05 -9.71 27.77
N ASP A 484 -20.01 -10.19 26.97
CA ASP A 484 -20.53 -11.56 27.05
C ASP A 484 -19.54 -12.51 26.35
N LYS A 485 -18.98 -13.45 27.10
CA LYS A 485 -17.96 -14.40 26.59
C LYS A 485 -18.41 -15.22 25.38
N ASN A 486 -19.70 -15.36 25.16
CA ASN A 486 -20.27 -16.15 24.05
C ASN A 486 -20.60 -15.28 22.83
N ARG A 487 -20.45 -13.96 22.94
CA ARG A 487 -20.83 -12.99 21.89
C ARG A 487 -19.70 -12.00 21.59
N VAL A 488 -18.51 -12.52 21.34
CA VAL A 488 -17.33 -11.73 20.95
C VAL A 488 -17.00 -12.02 19.50
N ALA A 489 -16.91 -11.01 18.67
CA ALA A 489 -16.37 -11.09 17.32
C ALA A 489 -15.02 -10.35 17.21
N ILE A 490 -14.16 -10.78 16.30
CA ILE A 490 -12.92 -10.10 15.94
C ILE A 490 -13.04 -9.58 14.50
N MET A 491 -12.60 -8.35 14.27
CA MET A 491 -12.68 -7.67 12.98
C MET A 491 -11.45 -6.79 12.76
N GLY A 492 -10.94 -6.74 11.55
CA GLY A 492 -9.88 -5.81 11.21
C GLY A 492 -9.50 -5.84 9.74
N GLY A 493 -8.67 -4.85 9.34
CA GLY A 493 -8.17 -4.71 7.99
C GLY A 493 -6.66 -4.98 7.89
N SER A 494 -6.19 -5.56 6.76
CA SER A 494 -4.79 -5.84 6.53
C SER A 494 -4.22 -6.76 7.60
N TYR A 495 -3.19 -6.33 8.38
CA TYR A 495 -2.77 -7.11 9.55
C TYR A 495 -3.93 -7.40 10.51
N GLY A 496 -4.90 -6.49 10.68
CA GLY A 496 -6.10 -6.75 11.49
C GLY A 496 -6.97 -7.87 10.94
N GLY A 497 -7.01 -8.04 9.60
CA GLY A 497 -7.60 -9.18 8.93
C GLY A 497 -6.83 -10.47 9.23
N TYR A 498 -5.51 -10.46 9.14
CA TYR A 498 -4.66 -11.56 9.60
C TYR A 498 -4.96 -11.92 11.07
N ALA A 499 -5.02 -10.92 11.96
CA ALA A 499 -5.32 -11.14 13.37
C ALA A 499 -6.70 -11.75 13.59
N THR A 500 -7.67 -11.44 12.71
CA THR A 500 -8.99 -12.07 12.68
C THR A 500 -8.87 -13.57 12.34
N LEU A 501 -8.16 -13.88 11.25
CA LEU A 501 -7.92 -15.28 10.85
C LEU A 501 -7.13 -16.05 11.92
N ALA A 502 -6.07 -15.45 12.47
CA ALA A 502 -5.26 -16.01 13.54
C ALA A 502 -6.08 -16.25 14.83
N GLY A 503 -6.96 -15.29 15.17
CA GLY A 503 -7.87 -15.43 16.32
C GLY A 503 -8.78 -16.63 16.17
N LEU A 504 -9.38 -16.84 15.00
CA LEU A 504 -10.25 -17.98 14.74
C LEU A 504 -9.49 -19.31 14.64
N ALA A 505 -8.23 -19.28 14.18
CA ALA A 505 -7.40 -20.47 14.01
C ALA A 505 -6.68 -20.89 15.30
N PHE A 506 -6.17 -19.93 16.09
CA PHE A 506 -5.29 -20.22 17.22
C PHE A 506 -6.00 -20.14 18.58
N THR A 507 -7.13 -19.40 18.63
CA THR A 507 -7.99 -19.29 19.83
C THR A 507 -9.45 -19.55 19.47
N PRO A 508 -9.80 -20.72 18.87
CA PRO A 508 -11.11 -20.96 18.24
C PRO A 508 -12.32 -20.90 19.18
N ASP A 509 -12.10 -21.04 20.50
CA ASP A 509 -13.16 -20.99 21.50
C ASP A 509 -13.45 -19.59 22.03
N LEU A 510 -12.58 -18.59 21.71
CA LEU A 510 -12.69 -17.24 22.25
C LEU A 510 -13.70 -16.38 21.47
N TYR A 511 -13.73 -16.55 20.16
CA TYR A 511 -14.55 -15.74 19.27
C TYR A 511 -15.75 -16.53 18.74
N ALA A 512 -16.86 -15.84 18.56
CA ALA A 512 -18.06 -16.40 17.94
C ALA A 512 -18.11 -16.16 16.42
N ALA A 513 -17.40 -15.14 15.92
CA ALA A 513 -17.34 -14.77 14.51
C ALA A 513 -16.05 -13.98 14.18
N GLY A 514 -15.68 -13.95 12.91
CA GLY A 514 -14.62 -13.08 12.38
C GLY A 514 -15.06 -12.31 11.14
N VAL A 515 -14.53 -11.08 10.99
CA VAL A 515 -14.65 -10.27 9.77
C VAL A 515 -13.24 -9.89 9.33
N ASP A 516 -12.78 -10.54 8.29
CA ASP A 516 -11.48 -10.33 7.68
C ASP A 516 -11.59 -9.39 6.48
N ILE A 517 -10.90 -8.25 6.55
CA ILE A 517 -10.84 -7.27 5.46
C ILE A 517 -9.39 -7.25 4.93
N VAL A 518 -9.17 -7.73 3.71
CA VAL A 518 -7.88 -7.77 3.01
C VAL A 518 -6.74 -8.34 3.88
N GLY A 519 -7.02 -9.41 4.65
CA GLY A 519 -6.05 -10.01 5.56
C GLY A 519 -5.23 -11.12 4.91
N PRO A 520 -3.90 -11.17 5.10
CA PRO A 520 -3.10 -12.27 4.60
C PRO A 520 -3.37 -13.57 5.37
N SER A 521 -3.61 -14.65 4.64
CA SER A 521 -3.87 -15.98 5.19
C SER A 521 -2.62 -16.86 5.24
N ASN A 522 -1.65 -16.58 4.36
CA ASN A 522 -0.42 -17.34 4.17
C ASN A 522 0.78 -16.40 4.02
N ILE A 523 1.60 -16.32 5.04
CA ILE A 523 2.73 -15.38 5.08
C ILE A 523 3.79 -15.71 4.00
N PHE A 524 3.90 -16.97 3.53
CA PHE A 524 4.78 -17.30 2.41
C PHE A 524 4.35 -16.60 1.12
N THR A 525 3.06 -16.69 0.79
CA THR A 525 2.54 -16.04 -0.43
C THR A 525 2.52 -14.53 -0.30
N LEU A 526 2.25 -13.99 0.89
CA LEU A 526 2.39 -12.57 1.19
C LEU A 526 3.80 -12.07 0.86
N LEU A 527 4.85 -12.68 1.44
CA LEU A 527 6.24 -12.28 1.22
C LEU A 527 6.70 -12.42 -0.24
N ASN A 528 6.13 -13.36 -0.98
CA ASN A 528 6.43 -13.56 -2.40
C ASN A 528 5.69 -12.59 -3.33
N SER A 529 4.64 -11.93 -2.86
CA SER A 529 3.78 -11.05 -3.67
C SER A 529 3.90 -9.57 -3.33
N VAL A 530 4.79 -9.19 -2.40
CA VAL A 530 5.00 -7.77 -2.08
C VAL A 530 5.44 -6.98 -3.31
N PRO A 531 4.94 -5.74 -3.47
CA PRO A 531 5.31 -4.89 -4.60
C PRO A 531 6.82 -4.65 -4.69
N ALA A 532 7.33 -4.49 -5.91
CA ALA A 532 8.76 -4.26 -6.13
C ALA A 532 9.31 -3.05 -5.36
N TYR A 533 8.50 -1.99 -5.21
CA TYR A 533 8.89 -0.78 -4.45
C TYR A 533 9.02 -1.01 -2.92
N TRP A 534 8.71 -2.23 -2.43
CA TRP A 534 9.00 -2.65 -1.05
C TRP A 534 10.36 -3.37 -0.91
N GLU A 535 11.19 -3.39 -1.95
CA GLU A 535 12.51 -4.05 -1.92
C GLU A 535 13.35 -3.61 -0.70
N ALA A 536 13.40 -2.31 -0.42
CA ALA A 536 14.09 -1.77 0.74
C ALA A 536 13.51 -2.22 2.10
N ALA A 537 12.23 -2.63 2.12
CA ALA A 537 11.54 -3.07 3.32
C ALA A 537 11.66 -4.59 3.59
N LYS A 538 12.26 -5.37 2.71
CA LYS A 538 12.34 -6.85 2.86
C LYS A 538 12.96 -7.29 4.17
N ALA A 539 14.11 -6.70 4.56
CA ALA A 539 14.76 -7.04 5.84
C ALA A 539 13.86 -6.73 7.04
N PHE A 540 13.13 -5.62 6.99
CA PHE A 540 12.15 -5.24 8.00
C PHE A 540 10.99 -6.25 8.07
N LEU A 541 10.46 -6.68 6.92
CA LEU A 541 9.42 -7.72 6.85
C LEU A 541 9.92 -9.05 7.42
N TYR A 542 11.13 -9.48 7.04
CA TYR A 542 11.72 -10.72 7.56
C TYR A 542 11.98 -10.64 9.08
N GLY A 543 12.36 -9.47 9.57
CA GLY A 543 12.49 -9.21 11.02
C GLY A 543 11.17 -9.37 11.78
N MET A 544 10.03 -9.06 11.15
CA MET A 544 8.72 -9.18 11.78
C MET A 544 8.20 -10.64 11.79
N VAL A 545 8.38 -11.39 10.70
CA VAL A 545 7.71 -12.69 10.52
C VAL A 545 8.64 -13.90 10.43
N GLY A 546 9.92 -13.67 10.16
CA GLY A 546 10.94 -14.71 9.91
C GLY A 546 11.48 -14.64 8.48
N ASP A 547 12.74 -15.05 8.31
CA ASP A 547 13.38 -15.10 6.99
C ASP A 547 12.97 -16.39 6.25
N PRO A 548 12.23 -16.31 5.12
CA PRO A 548 11.79 -17.48 4.38
C PRO A 548 12.93 -18.31 3.76
N ASN A 549 14.16 -17.79 3.76
CA ASN A 549 15.34 -18.48 3.24
C ASN A 549 16.01 -19.38 4.30
N THR A 550 15.62 -19.30 5.56
CA THR A 550 16.14 -20.13 6.66
C THR A 550 15.12 -21.18 7.12
N GLU A 551 15.58 -22.33 7.60
CA GLU A 551 14.68 -23.37 8.11
C GLU A 551 13.90 -22.91 9.35
N GLU A 552 14.52 -22.11 10.22
CA GLU A 552 13.86 -21.53 11.38
C GLU A 552 12.78 -20.53 10.96
N GLY A 553 13.08 -19.62 10.01
CA GLY A 553 12.13 -18.66 9.48
C GLY A 553 10.97 -19.33 8.75
N LYS A 554 11.24 -20.36 7.93
CA LYS A 554 10.17 -21.16 7.29
C LYS A 554 9.21 -21.76 8.32
N LYS A 555 9.78 -22.30 9.41
CA LYS A 555 8.94 -22.84 10.49
C LYS A 555 8.12 -21.76 11.18
N LEU A 556 8.70 -20.60 11.48
CA LEU A 556 7.99 -19.47 12.08
C LEU A 556 6.83 -19.01 11.18
N ILE A 557 7.10 -18.81 9.90
CA ILE A 557 6.13 -18.38 8.90
C ILE A 557 4.99 -19.40 8.75
N HIS A 558 5.33 -20.70 8.67
CA HIS A 558 4.33 -21.77 8.60
C HIS A 558 3.41 -21.75 9.83
N ASP A 559 4.00 -21.74 11.03
CA ASP A 559 3.25 -21.83 12.28
C ASP A 559 2.38 -20.58 12.52
N ALA A 560 2.78 -19.42 11.98
CA ALA A 560 2.04 -18.17 12.06
C ALA A 560 0.98 -17.99 10.96
N SER A 561 0.96 -18.82 9.91
CA SER A 561 0.01 -18.69 8.80
C SER A 561 -1.32 -19.40 9.11
N PRO A 562 -2.45 -18.68 9.19
CA PRO A 562 -3.76 -19.27 9.50
C PRO A 562 -4.20 -20.34 8.52
N LEU A 563 -3.80 -20.25 7.25
CA LEU A 563 -4.12 -21.23 6.21
C LEU A 563 -3.74 -22.67 6.61
N PHE A 564 -2.58 -22.85 7.26
CA PHE A 564 -2.14 -24.20 7.68
C PHE A 564 -2.84 -24.70 8.95
N SER A 565 -3.66 -23.87 9.57
CA SER A 565 -4.50 -24.21 10.73
C SER A 565 -6.01 -24.09 10.45
N VAL A 566 -6.41 -24.10 9.20
CA VAL A 566 -7.80 -23.90 8.75
C VAL A 566 -8.78 -24.92 9.35
N ASP A 567 -8.32 -26.13 9.69
CA ASP A 567 -9.13 -27.14 10.39
C ASP A 567 -9.71 -26.64 11.71
N LYS A 568 -9.01 -25.75 12.40
CA LYS A 568 -9.41 -25.17 13.69
C LYS A 568 -10.41 -24.03 13.55
N ILE A 569 -10.54 -23.45 12.35
CA ILE A 569 -11.53 -22.40 12.07
C ILE A 569 -12.90 -23.05 11.97
N VAL A 570 -13.68 -22.96 13.06
CA VAL A 570 -15.00 -23.58 13.18
C VAL A 570 -16.14 -22.56 13.30
N LYS A 571 -15.81 -21.29 13.40
CA LYS A 571 -16.75 -20.20 13.55
C LYS A 571 -17.04 -19.53 12.20
N PRO A 572 -18.21 -18.90 12.02
CA PRO A 572 -18.53 -18.14 10.82
C PRO A 572 -17.50 -17.05 10.55
N LEU A 573 -17.14 -16.90 9.28
CA LEU A 573 -16.13 -15.94 8.80
C LEU A 573 -16.68 -15.20 7.59
N LEU A 574 -16.56 -13.88 7.60
CA LEU A 574 -16.77 -12.99 6.45
C LEU A 574 -15.40 -12.50 5.97
N ILE A 575 -15.10 -12.74 4.69
CA ILE A 575 -13.87 -12.29 4.02
C ILE A 575 -14.24 -11.23 2.99
N ILE A 576 -13.45 -10.15 2.93
CA ILE A 576 -13.66 -9.01 2.05
C ILE A 576 -12.34 -8.68 1.37
N GLN A 577 -12.33 -8.63 0.02
CA GLN A 577 -11.10 -8.45 -0.75
C GLN A 577 -11.31 -7.53 -1.96
N GLY A 578 -10.33 -6.68 -2.25
CA GLY A 578 -10.22 -5.98 -3.52
C GLY A 578 -9.31 -6.74 -4.50
N ALA A 579 -9.76 -6.91 -5.75
CA ALA A 579 -9.01 -7.71 -6.72
C ALA A 579 -7.70 -7.04 -7.19
N ASN A 580 -7.64 -5.71 -7.10
CA ASN A 580 -6.47 -4.92 -7.52
C ASN A 580 -5.49 -4.63 -6.38
N ASP A 581 -5.65 -5.29 -5.21
CA ASP A 581 -4.82 -5.07 -4.04
C ASP A 581 -3.35 -5.49 -4.32
N PRO A 582 -2.40 -4.52 -4.38
CA PRO A 582 -0.99 -4.83 -4.64
C PRO A 582 -0.23 -5.23 -3.36
N ARG A 583 -0.80 -5.02 -2.17
CA ARG A 583 -0.15 -5.27 -0.86
C ARG A 583 -0.48 -6.64 -0.32
N VAL A 584 -1.78 -6.98 -0.32
CA VAL A 584 -2.32 -8.30 0.06
C VAL A 584 -3.11 -8.82 -1.11
N ASN A 585 -2.44 -9.59 -1.94
CA ASN A 585 -2.99 -10.07 -3.21
C ASN A 585 -4.29 -10.86 -2.99
N GLN A 586 -5.22 -10.77 -3.94
CA GLN A 586 -6.48 -11.54 -3.93
C GLN A 586 -6.27 -13.03 -3.61
N ALA A 587 -5.15 -13.59 -4.03
CA ALA A 587 -4.77 -14.98 -3.75
C ALA A 587 -4.75 -15.33 -2.25
N GLU A 588 -4.49 -14.36 -1.37
CA GLU A 588 -4.53 -14.56 0.08
C GLU A 588 -5.94 -14.92 0.57
N SER A 589 -6.95 -14.26 0.04
CA SER A 589 -8.35 -14.57 0.32
C SER A 589 -8.81 -15.83 -0.39
N ASP A 590 -8.48 -16.02 -1.68
CA ASP A 590 -8.92 -17.16 -2.47
C ASP A 590 -8.45 -18.50 -1.86
N GLN A 591 -7.18 -18.62 -1.48
CA GLN A 591 -6.62 -19.87 -0.94
C GLN A 591 -7.28 -20.29 0.38
N ILE A 592 -7.60 -19.35 1.29
CA ILE A 592 -8.25 -19.70 2.55
C ILE A 592 -9.75 -19.97 2.34
N VAL A 593 -10.42 -19.28 1.44
CA VAL A 593 -11.82 -19.54 1.04
C VAL A 593 -11.95 -20.95 0.50
N ILE A 594 -11.06 -21.38 -0.40
CA ILE A 594 -11.01 -22.73 -0.95
C ILE A 594 -10.78 -23.74 0.18
N ALA A 595 -9.80 -23.52 1.03
CA ALA A 595 -9.47 -24.45 2.12
C ALA A 595 -10.64 -24.60 3.12
N LEU A 596 -11.37 -23.53 3.41
CA LEU A 596 -12.57 -23.57 4.26
C LEU A 596 -13.72 -24.28 3.56
N ARG A 597 -14.01 -23.95 2.30
CA ARG A 597 -15.04 -24.61 1.49
C ARG A 597 -14.83 -26.12 1.44
N ASP A 598 -13.63 -26.57 1.10
CA ASP A 598 -13.30 -27.98 0.95
C ASP A 598 -13.42 -28.78 2.26
N LYS A 599 -13.39 -28.07 3.39
CA LYS A 599 -13.67 -28.64 4.73
C LYS A 599 -15.10 -28.42 5.20
N GLY A 600 -15.99 -27.90 4.34
CA GLY A 600 -17.39 -27.65 4.67
C GLY A 600 -17.61 -26.60 5.76
N LYS A 601 -16.68 -25.66 5.92
CA LYS A 601 -16.78 -24.56 6.88
C LYS A 601 -17.62 -23.41 6.33
N LYS A 602 -18.30 -22.68 7.23
CA LYS A 602 -19.13 -21.54 6.86
C LYS A 602 -18.28 -20.30 6.62
N VAL A 603 -18.17 -19.89 5.35
CA VAL A 603 -17.49 -18.65 4.93
C VAL A 603 -18.37 -17.89 3.95
N THR A 604 -18.40 -16.55 4.09
CA THR A 604 -18.96 -15.59 3.13
C THR A 604 -17.80 -14.80 2.52
N TYR A 605 -17.82 -14.60 1.20
CA TYR A 605 -16.73 -13.90 0.50
C TYR A 605 -17.30 -12.78 -0.36
N LEU A 606 -16.80 -11.55 -0.11
CA LEU A 606 -17.04 -10.37 -0.94
C LEU A 606 -15.76 -10.02 -1.70
N LEU A 607 -15.85 -9.91 -3.02
CA LEU A 607 -14.74 -9.53 -3.90
C LEU A 607 -15.18 -8.37 -4.80
N ALA A 608 -14.41 -7.28 -4.79
CA ALA A 608 -14.61 -6.16 -5.69
C ALA A 608 -13.49 -6.13 -6.73
N ASP A 609 -13.86 -6.27 -7.99
CA ASP A 609 -12.97 -6.25 -9.16
C ASP A 609 -12.38 -4.88 -9.48
N ASP A 610 -12.95 -3.84 -8.87
CA ASP A 610 -12.65 -2.42 -9.05
C ASP A 610 -12.12 -1.74 -7.78
N GLU A 611 -11.57 -2.51 -6.82
CA GLU A 611 -11.01 -2.02 -5.56
C GLU A 611 -9.62 -2.60 -5.30
N GLY A 612 -8.80 -1.84 -4.56
CA GLY A 612 -7.47 -2.22 -4.09
C GLY A 612 -7.44 -2.68 -2.64
N HIS A 613 -6.53 -2.09 -1.84
CA HIS A 613 -6.35 -2.42 -0.42
C HIS A 613 -7.47 -1.85 0.47
N GLY A 614 -8.66 -2.37 0.31
CA GLY A 614 -9.92 -1.95 0.96
C GLY A 614 -10.90 -1.33 -0.04
N TYR A 615 -12.16 -1.12 0.42
CA TYR A 615 -13.23 -0.57 -0.43
C TYR A 615 -13.31 0.95 -0.27
N ALA A 616 -12.86 1.67 -1.27
CA ALA A 616 -12.83 3.13 -1.31
C ALA A 616 -14.02 3.76 -2.04
N LYS A 617 -14.60 3.05 -3.03
CA LYS A 617 -15.78 3.55 -3.76
C LYS A 617 -17.01 3.54 -2.86
N PRO A 618 -17.80 4.63 -2.82
CA PRO A 618 -18.90 4.76 -1.85
C PRO A 618 -19.91 3.63 -1.88
N VAL A 619 -20.34 3.19 -3.07
CA VAL A 619 -21.33 2.09 -3.19
C VAL A 619 -20.76 0.75 -2.71
N ASN A 620 -19.47 0.47 -2.98
CA ASN A 620 -18.78 -0.72 -2.50
C ASN A 620 -18.65 -0.71 -0.98
N ASN A 621 -18.23 0.42 -0.41
CA ASN A 621 -18.10 0.60 1.04
C ASN A 621 -19.47 0.47 1.75
N MET A 622 -20.52 1.07 1.20
CA MET A 622 -21.87 0.93 1.76
C MET A 622 -22.38 -0.52 1.72
N ALA A 623 -22.13 -1.24 0.62
CA ALA A 623 -22.51 -2.64 0.48
C ALA A 623 -21.72 -3.54 1.46
N MET A 624 -20.43 -3.31 1.61
CA MET A 624 -19.57 -3.98 2.60
C MET A 624 -20.08 -3.78 4.02
N CYS A 625 -20.35 -2.53 4.41
CA CYS A 625 -20.84 -2.21 5.76
C CYS A 625 -22.24 -2.80 6.04
N ALA A 626 -23.08 -2.91 5.00
CA ALA A 626 -24.38 -3.57 5.12
C ALA A 626 -24.23 -5.06 5.42
N GLU A 627 -23.32 -5.76 4.75
CA GLU A 627 -23.09 -7.18 5.05
C GLU A 627 -22.39 -7.38 6.40
N ILE A 628 -21.43 -6.51 6.78
CA ILE A 628 -20.78 -6.58 8.09
C ILE A 628 -21.81 -6.50 9.23
N GLU A 629 -22.69 -5.48 9.23
CA GLU A 629 -23.66 -5.34 10.34
C GLU A 629 -24.68 -6.48 10.38
N LYS A 630 -25.11 -6.97 9.21
CA LYS A 630 -26.02 -8.11 9.11
C LYS A 630 -25.34 -9.37 9.65
N PHE A 631 -24.14 -9.69 9.15
CA PHE A 631 -23.35 -10.84 9.58
C PHE A 631 -23.11 -10.85 11.10
N LEU A 632 -22.65 -9.73 11.66
CA LEU A 632 -22.43 -9.61 13.10
C LEU A 632 -23.74 -9.78 13.90
N SER A 633 -24.84 -9.15 13.45
CA SER A 633 -26.13 -9.26 14.12
C SER A 633 -26.66 -10.69 14.12
N GLU A 634 -26.51 -11.44 13.05
CA GLU A 634 -26.94 -12.83 12.93
C GLU A 634 -26.13 -13.77 13.84
N VAL A 635 -24.86 -13.49 14.11
CA VAL A 635 -23.97 -14.41 14.85
C VAL A 635 -23.85 -14.05 16.32
N ILE A 636 -23.64 -12.77 16.66
CA ILE A 636 -23.41 -12.32 18.04
C ILE A 636 -24.53 -11.47 18.61
N GLY A 637 -25.64 -11.30 17.85
CA GLY A 637 -26.72 -10.40 18.21
C GLY A 637 -26.37 -8.94 17.93
N GLY A 638 -27.14 -8.02 18.48
CA GLY A 638 -27.06 -6.62 18.15
C GLY A 638 -28.13 -6.21 17.13
N ARG A 639 -28.01 -5.05 16.56
CA ARG A 639 -28.98 -4.49 15.60
C ARG A 639 -28.32 -4.31 14.24
N TYR A 640 -29.12 -4.30 13.17
CA TYR A 640 -28.68 -3.93 11.84
C TYR A 640 -29.79 -3.23 11.06
N GLN A 641 -29.43 -2.40 10.13
CA GLN A 641 -30.34 -1.73 9.20
C GLN A 641 -30.70 -2.69 8.08
N LYS A 642 -31.97 -3.10 8.01
CA LYS A 642 -32.45 -4.06 7.00
C LYS A 642 -32.55 -3.42 5.62
N ASP A 643 -33.02 -2.16 5.60
CA ASP A 643 -33.23 -1.44 4.36
C ASP A 643 -31.91 -0.89 3.81
N MET A 644 -31.77 -0.89 2.50
CA MET A 644 -30.65 -0.31 1.77
C MET A 644 -31.12 0.23 0.42
N PRO A 645 -30.46 1.24 -0.14
CA PRO A 645 -30.72 1.73 -1.50
C PRO A 645 -30.59 0.59 -2.54
N ASP A 646 -31.34 0.69 -3.63
CA ASP A 646 -31.41 -0.36 -4.67
C ASP A 646 -30.03 -0.60 -5.33
N ASP A 647 -29.24 0.45 -5.55
CA ASP A 647 -27.88 0.36 -6.07
C ASP A 647 -26.91 -0.36 -5.13
N VAL A 648 -27.02 -0.09 -3.81
CA VAL A 648 -26.23 -0.78 -2.78
C VAL A 648 -26.63 -2.25 -2.71
N ALA A 649 -27.94 -2.56 -2.74
CA ALA A 649 -28.43 -3.94 -2.73
C ALA A 649 -27.99 -4.72 -3.98
N LYS A 650 -28.04 -4.09 -5.14
CA LYS A 650 -27.54 -4.65 -6.39
C LYS A 650 -26.02 -4.91 -6.30
N ARG A 651 -25.26 -3.92 -5.84
CA ARG A 651 -23.81 -4.05 -5.75
C ARG A 651 -23.38 -5.12 -4.75
N LEU A 652 -24.04 -5.21 -3.58
CA LEU A 652 -23.78 -6.28 -2.61
C LEU A 652 -23.93 -7.67 -3.24
N LYS A 653 -24.97 -7.85 -4.07
CA LYS A 653 -25.17 -9.12 -4.79
C LYS A 653 -24.05 -9.39 -5.78
N GLU A 654 -23.54 -8.37 -6.48
CA GLU A 654 -22.43 -8.49 -7.44
C GLU A 654 -21.12 -8.82 -6.72
N LEU A 655 -20.87 -8.20 -5.55
CA LEU A 655 -19.68 -8.43 -4.72
C LEU A 655 -19.67 -9.83 -4.08
N THR A 656 -20.84 -10.43 -3.85
CA THR A 656 -20.95 -11.73 -3.18
C THR A 656 -20.54 -12.86 -4.13
N VAL A 657 -19.44 -13.52 -3.81
CA VAL A 657 -18.87 -14.60 -4.61
C VAL A 657 -19.52 -15.93 -4.27
N ASP A 658 -19.89 -16.72 -5.27
CA ASP A 658 -20.15 -18.14 -5.07
C ASP A 658 -18.82 -18.85 -4.81
N ILE A 659 -18.58 -19.22 -3.56
CA ILE A 659 -17.32 -19.83 -3.12
C ILE A 659 -16.98 -21.14 -3.88
N ASN A 660 -17.98 -21.79 -4.47
CA ASN A 660 -17.75 -23.01 -5.26
C ASN A 660 -17.06 -22.72 -6.61
N THR A 661 -17.10 -21.50 -7.07
CA THR A 661 -16.45 -21.05 -8.32
C THR A 661 -15.04 -20.54 -8.09
N VAL A 662 -14.64 -20.30 -6.83
CA VAL A 662 -13.30 -19.80 -6.51
C VAL A 662 -12.26 -20.86 -6.82
N THR A 663 -11.28 -20.47 -7.62
CA THR A 663 -10.13 -21.33 -7.98
C THR A 663 -8.84 -20.57 -7.73
N TYR A 664 -7.87 -21.25 -7.18
CA TYR A 664 -6.52 -20.73 -7.00
C TYR A 664 -5.53 -21.80 -7.46
N THR A 665 -4.73 -21.47 -8.44
CA THR A 665 -3.60 -22.31 -8.82
C THR A 665 -2.36 -21.62 -8.27
N PRO A 666 -1.72 -22.15 -7.21
CA PRO A 666 -0.43 -21.65 -6.77
C PRO A 666 0.52 -21.61 -7.97
N ALA A 667 1.26 -20.52 -8.14
CA ALA A 667 2.40 -20.57 -9.03
C ALA A 667 3.29 -21.70 -8.53
N GLU A 668 3.35 -22.81 -9.27
CA GLU A 668 4.27 -23.91 -8.94
C GLU A 668 5.67 -23.29 -8.88
N LYS A 669 6.26 -23.16 -7.68
CA LYS A 669 7.69 -22.97 -7.55
C LYS A 669 8.35 -24.25 -8.06
N VAL A 670 8.56 -24.33 -9.36
CA VAL A 670 9.46 -25.32 -9.93
C VAL A 670 10.85 -24.89 -9.49
N GLU A 671 11.48 -25.66 -8.62
CA GLU A 671 12.87 -25.38 -8.22
C GLU A 671 13.74 -25.27 -9.47
N THR A 672 14.58 -24.25 -9.52
CA THR A 672 15.54 -24.08 -10.62
C THR A 672 16.36 -25.37 -10.75
N ALA A 673 16.38 -25.95 -11.92
CA ALA A 673 17.19 -27.15 -12.17
C ALA A 673 18.66 -26.88 -11.82
N SER A 674 19.25 -27.74 -11.04
CA SER A 674 20.72 -27.67 -10.76
C SER A 674 21.55 -28.08 -11.99
N VAL A 675 20.95 -28.91 -12.87
CA VAL A 675 21.56 -29.38 -14.13
C VAL A 675 20.47 -29.44 -15.19
N LEU A 676 20.73 -28.91 -16.38
CA LEU A 676 19.81 -29.04 -17.51
C LEU A 676 19.73 -30.50 -17.98
N PRO A 677 18.54 -30.96 -18.45
CA PRO A 677 18.43 -32.17 -19.22
C PRO A 677 19.34 -32.09 -20.46
N LYS A 678 19.84 -33.25 -20.90
CA LYS A 678 20.67 -33.30 -22.13
C LYS A 678 19.91 -32.74 -23.33
N ILE A 679 20.45 -31.66 -23.90
CA ILE A 679 19.93 -31.06 -25.12
C ILE A 679 20.40 -31.89 -26.31
N SER A 680 19.48 -32.24 -27.20
CA SER A 680 19.77 -33.04 -28.41
C SER A 680 19.03 -32.45 -29.60
N ASN A 681 19.75 -31.79 -30.48
CA ASN A 681 19.22 -31.25 -31.73
C ASN A 681 20.12 -31.67 -32.90
N ASP A 682 19.55 -32.05 -34.04
CA ASP A 682 20.26 -32.46 -35.26
C ASP A 682 20.39 -31.23 -36.19
N LEU A 683 21.19 -30.24 -35.76
CA LEU A 683 21.38 -29.05 -36.55
C LEU A 683 22.04 -29.33 -37.89
N LYS A 684 21.57 -28.63 -38.93
CA LYS A 684 22.15 -28.65 -40.24
C LYS A 684 22.57 -27.24 -40.64
N ALA A 685 23.77 -27.11 -41.22
CA ALA A 685 24.20 -25.84 -41.77
C ALA A 685 23.24 -25.42 -42.90
N GLY A 686 22.88 -24.14 -42.91
CA GLY A 686 21.97 -23.59 -43.91
C GLY A 686 21.35 -22.28 -43.45
N THR A 687 20.47 -21.72 -44.27
CA THR A 687 19.82 -20.45 -44.05
C THR A 687 18.31 -20.64 -44.03
N THR A 688 17.61 -19.97 -43.11
CA THR A 688 16.14 -20.00 -42.94
C THR A 688 15.63 -18.57 -42.79
N ASN A 689 14.52 -18.24 -43.45
CA ASN A 689 13.93 -16.92 -43.40
C ASN A 689 12.68 -16.94 -42.48
N TYR A 690 12.48 -15.85 -41.78
CA TYR A 690 11.34 -15.60 -40.84
C TYR A 690 10.72 -14.23 -41.13
N GLY A 691 9.40 -14.16 -40.96
CA GLY A 691 8.69 -12.89 -40.85
C GLY A 691 8.54 -12.51 -39.39
N ILE A 692 8.80 -11.25 -39.07
CA ILE A 692 8.57 -10.68 -37.72
C ILE A 692 7.50 -9.62 -37.82
N VAL A 693 6.57 -9.64 -36.89
CA VAL A 693 5.57 -8.59 -36.68
C VAL A 693 5.70 -8.09 -35.23
N LEU A 694 6.06 -6.82 -35.06
CA LEU A 694 6.11 -6.16 -33.76
C LEU A 694 4.89 -5.25 -33.60
N GLU A 695 4.07 -5.52 -32.61
CA GLU A 695 2.92 -4.69 -32.22
C GLU A 695 3.30 -3.89 -30.98
N VAL A 696 3.36 -2.57 -31.10
CA VAL A 696 3.72 -1.64 -30.01
C VAL A 696 2.83 -0.41 -30.06
N GLN A 697 2.18 -0.08 -28.94
CA GLN A 697 1.30 1.10 -28.80
C GLN A 697 0.25 1.23 -29.93
N GLY A 698 -0.32 0.11 -30.37
CA GLY A 698 -1.33 0.07 -31.44
C GLY A 698 -0.76 0.21 -32.86
N GLN A 699 0.57 0.27 -33.03
CA GLN A 699 1.24 0.22 -34.33
C GLN A 699 1.76 -1.16 -34.64
N THR A 700 1.65 -1.58 -35.88
CA THR A 700 2.18 -2.85 -36.38
C THR A 700 3.39 -2.59 -37.27
N LEU A 701 4.56 -3.09 -36.87
CA LEU A 701 5.81 -2.91 -37.59
C LEU A 701 6.28 -4.26 -38.15
N PRO A 702 6.18 -4.50 -39.47
CA PRO A 702 6.70 -5.69 -40.11
C PRO A 702 8.24 -5.61 -40.26
N MET A 703 8.91 -6.73 -40.01
CA MET A 703 10.36 -6.91 -40.18
C MET A 703 10.62 -8.29 -40.76
N GLU A 704 11.83 -8.48 -41.32
CA GLU A 704 12.29 -9.76 -41.81
C GLU A 704 13.54 -10.20 -41.04
N MET A 705 13.69 -11.48 -40.83
CA MET A 705 14.83 -12.09 -40.18
C MET A 705 15.37 -13.25 -41.02
N THR A 706 16.69 -13.29 -41.17
CA THR A 706 17.40 -14.40 -41.77
C THR A 706 18.26 -15.08 -40.73
N ARG A 707 18.03 -16.36 -40.49
CA ARG A 707 18.85 -17.19 -39.61
C ARG A 707 19.86 -17.97 -40.45
N THR A 708 21.12 -17.89 -40.10
CA THR A 708 22.18 -18.70 -40.64
C THR A 708 22.79 -19.62 -39.60
N ILE A 709 22.79 -20.92 -39.88
CA ILE A 709 23.43 -21.92 -39.01
C ILE A 709 24.70 -22.41 -39.75
N SER A 710 25.84 -22.39 -39.09
CA SER A 710 27.14 -22.80 -39.62
C SER A 710 27.96 -23.55 -38.56
N LYS A 711 29.10 -24.14 -39.00
CA LYS A 711 30.04 -24.78 -38.05
C LYS A 711 31.34 -24.02 -37.98
N SER A 712 31.89 -23.94 -36.77
CA SER A 712 33.25 -23.47 -36.49
C SER A 712 34.03 -24.55 -35.74
N GLY A 713 34.78 -25.39 -36.46
CA GLY A 713 35.36 -26.56 -35.84
C GLY A 713 34.35 -27.58 -35.38
N ALA A 714 34.38 -27.90 -34.09
CA ALA A 714 33.36 -28.78 -33.41
C ALA A 714 32.10 -28.01 -32.99
N ASN A 715 32.10 -26.68 -32.97
CA ASN A 715 31.02 -25.82 -32.43
C ASN A 715 30.02 -25.46 -33.53
N TRP A 716 28.85 -25.07 -33.09
CA TRP A 716 27.78 -24.52 -33.92
C TRP A 716 27.72 -23.00 -33.75
N ILE A 717 27.56 -22.25 -34.85
CA ILE A 717 27.26 -20.82 -34.84
C ILE A 717 25.84 -20.64 -35.39
N VAL A 718 25.01 -19.91 -34.64
CA VAL A 718 23.68 -19.47 -35.05
C VAL A 718 23.70 -17.95 -35.11
N LYS A 719 23.34 -17.39 -36.25
CA LYS A 719 23.28 -15.94 -36.49
C LYS A 719 21.89 -15.58 -37.00
N ASP A 720 21.21 -14.69 -36.28
CA ASP A 720 19.94 -14.08 -36.65
C ASP A 720 20.18 -12.62 -37.09
N GLU A 721 19.89 -12.30 -38.35
CA GLU A 721 19.99 -10.96 -38.90
C GLU A 721 18.60 -10.43 -39.20
N ALA A 722 18.18 -9.38 -38.51
CA ALA A 722 16.86 -8.76 -38.69
C ALA A 722 16.99 -7.39 -39.35
N SER A 723 16.04 -7.09 -40.24
CA SER A 723 15.95 -5.80 -40.94
C SER A 723 14.50 -5.32 -41.02
N GLY A 724 14.32 -3.99 -40.92
CA GLY A 724 12.98 -3.39 -40.98
C GLY A 724 12.96 -1.92 -40.56
N ALA A 725 11.78 -1.40 -40.26
CA ALA A 725 11.57 0.01 -39.92
C ALA A 725 12.38 0.50 -38.71
N MET A 726 12.79 -0.41 -37.81
CA MET A 726 13.63 -0.10 -36.64
C MET A 726 15.14 -0.19 -36.90
N GLY A 727 15.56 -0.34 -38.14
CA GLY A 727 16.96 -0.54 -38.53
C GLY A 727 17.37 -2.01 -38.64
N ASN A 728 18.67 -2.24 -38.74
CA ASN A 728 19.26 -3.57 -38.85
C ASN A 728 19.84 -3.97 -37.49
N SER A 729 19.69 -5.24 -37.15
CA SER A 729 20.28 -5.87 -35.97
C SER A 729 20.81 -7.25 -36.30
N ALA A 730 21.84 -7.70 -35.61
CA ALA A 730 22.35 -9.05 -35.69
C ALA A 730 22.59 -9.61 -34.28
N ASP A 731 22.30 -10.90 -34.14
CA ASP A 731 22.54 -11.65 -32.90
C ASP A 731 23.22 -12.97 -33.28
N GLU A 732 24.46 -13.13 -32.86
CA GLU A 732 25.27 -14.29 -33.21
C GLU A 732 25.72 -15.01 -31.94
N ILE A 733 25.44 -16.32 -31.85
CA ILE A 733 25.83 -17.14 -30.70
C ILE A 733 26.62 -18.38 -31.17
N GLU A 734 27.62 -18.75 -30.38
CA GLU A 734 28.40 -19.98 -30.54
C GLU A 734 28.05 -20.98 -29.44
N PHE A 735 27.70 -22.21 -29.84
CA PHE A 735 27.41 -23.34 -28.95
C PHE A 735 28.46 -24.43 -29.12
N THR A 736 28.80 -25.16 -28.06
CA THR A 736 29.56 -26.42 -28.15
C THR A 736 28.74 -27.49 -28.88
N ALA A 737 29.36 -28.64 -29.18
CA ALA A 737 28.65 -29.78 -29.74
C ALA A 737 27.57 -30.35 -28.80
N SER A 738 27.63 -30.05 -27.50
CA SER A 738 26.64 -30.38 -26.48
C SER A 738 25.60 -29.27 -26.23
N PHE A 739 25.56 -28.23 -27.05
CA PHE A 739 24.64 -27.08 -26.96
C PHE A 739 24.85 -26.18 -25.73
N GLU A 740 26.03 -26.19 -25.13
CA GLU A 740 26.40 -25.24 -24.10
C GLU A 740 26.81 -23.93 -24.78
N PRO A 741 26.30 -22.75 -24.36
CA PRO A 741 26.68 -21.47 -24.92
C PRO A 741 28.13 -21.15 -24.55
N VAL A 742 28.91 -20.59 -25.54
CA VAL A 742 30.31 -20.23 -25.39
C VAL A 742 30.44 -18.71 -25.35
N LYS A 743 29.94 -18.05 -26.39
CA LYS A 743 29.91 -16.60 -26.54
C LYS A 743 28.77 -16.15 -27.44
N ARG A 744 28.33 -14.93 -27.26
CA ARG A 744 27.26 -14.29 -28.04
C ARG A 744 27.71 -12.85 -28.37
N ASN A 745 27.35 -12.34 -29.52
CA ASN A 745 27.54 -10.94 -29.86
C ASN A 745 26.23 -10.38 -30.41
N ILE A 746 25.74 -9.33 -29.76
CA ILE A 746 24.53 -8.62 -30.20
C ILE A 746 25.01 -7.32 -30.88
N GLU A 747 24.57 -7.09 -32.10
CA GLU A 747 24.80 -5.84 -32.84
C GLU A 747 23.45 -5.13 -33.02
N GLN A 748 23.32 -3.93 -32.46
CA GLN A 748 22.13 -3.12 -32.57
C GLN A 748 22.49 -1.64 -32.68
N MET A 749 21.96 -0.93 -33.68
CA MET A 749 22.24 0.49 -33.93
C MET A 749 23.75 0.84 -33.97
N GLY A 750 24.58 -0.06 -34.51
CA GLY A 750 26.01 0.11 -34.60
C GLY A 750 26.80 -0.13 -33.30
N MET A 751 26.13 -0.51 -32.23
CA MET A 751 26.78 -0.96 -30.98
C MET A 751 26.93 -2.48 -31.00
N GLN A 752 28.09 -2.95 -30.52
CA GLN A 752 28.33 -4.37 -30.29
C GLN A 752 28.37 -4.68 -28.81
N ILE A 753 27.67 -5.73 -28.41
CA ILE A 753 27.57 -6.19 -27.03
C ILE A 753 28.05 -7.64 -26.99
N PRO A 754 29.34 -7.88 -26.75
CA PRO A 754 29.88 -9.21 -26.56
C PRO A 754 29.50 -9.78 -25.20
N ILE A 755 29.10 -11.04 -25.21
CA ILE A 755 28.67 -11.81 -24.02
C ILE A 755 29.49 -13.11 -23.99
N VAL A 756 30.05 -13.42 -22.83
CA VAL A 756 30.84 -14.64 -22.58
C VAL A 756 30.14 -15.46 -21.52
N PHE A 757 29.99 -16.77 -21.79
CA PHE A 757 29.28 -17.69 -20.88
C PHE A 757 30.30 -18.54 -20.10
N GLU A 758 30.23 -18.49 -18.79
CA GLU A 758 31.00 -19.31 -17.86
C GLU A 758 30.04 -20.11 -16.96
N LYS A 759 30.52 -21.12 -16.26
CA LYS A 759 29.67 -22.02 -15.50
C LYS A 759 28.82 -21.34 -14.42
N GLU A 760 29.36 -20.31 -13.74
CA GLU A 760 28.75 -19.66 -12.59
C GLU A 760 28.40 -18.18 -12.84
N LYS A 761 28.73 -17.67 -14.02
CA LYS A 761 28.42 -16.29 -14.42
C LYS A 761 28.36 -16.11 -15.92
N VAL A 762 27.67 -15.07 -16.33
CA VAL A 762 27.67 -14.57 -17.70
C VAL A 762 28.21 -13.15 -17.69
N SER A 763 29.27 -12.90 -18.46
CA SER A 763 29.91 -11.59 -18.54
C SER A 763 29.49 -10.87 -19.83
N MET A 764 28.94 -9.67 -19.69
CA MET A 764 28.47 -8.82 -20.77
C MET A 764 29.30 -7.52 -20.82
N SER A 765 29.74 -7.11 -21.98
CA SER A 765 30.52 -5.87 -22.16
C SER A 765 29.75 -4.87 -23.03
N ALA A 766 29.45 -3.68 -22.50
CA ALA A 766 28.78 -2.60 -23.21
C ALA A 766 29.40 -1.26 -22.82
N MET A 767 29.59 -0.35 -23.77
CA MET A 767 30.12 1.02 -23.54
C MET A 767 31.41 1.07 -22.72
N GLY A 768 32.29 0.04 -22.88
CA GLY A 768 33.59 -0.03 -22.20
C GLY A 768 33.51 -0.51 -20.73
N GLN A 769 32.36 -0.94 -20.28
CA GLN A 769 32.17 -1.59 -18.96
C GLN A 769 31.82 -3.07 -19.16
N THR A 770 32.34 -3.93 -18.28
CA THR A 770 31.97 -5.33 -18.23
C THR A 770 31.13 -5.55 -16.97
N ILE A 771 29.96 -6.20 -17.14
CA ILE A 771 29.03 -6.54 -16.06
C ILE A 771 29.00 -8.06 -15.97
N ASP A 772 29.21 -8.59 -14.78
CA ASP A 772 29.11 -10.02 -14.48
C ASP A 772 27.72 -10.32 -13.89
N ILE A 773 26.98 -11.22 -14.50
CA ILE A 773 25.67 -11.70 -14.07
C ILE A 773 25.88 -13.05 -13.37
N PRO A 774 25.66 -13.18 -12.06
CA PRO A 774 25.75 -14.47 -11.35
C PRO A 774 24.68 -15.45 -11.84
N MET A 775 25.06 -16.72 -12.02
CA MET A 775 24.17 -17.80 -12.46
C MET A 775 24.17 -18.93 -11.41
N ASP A 776 23.31 -18.81 -10.39
CA ASP A 776 23.22 -19.76 -9.27
C ASP A 776 22.30 -20.93 -9.62
N GLY A 777 22.53 -21.59 -10.76
CA GLY A 777 21.71 -22.72 -11.25
C GLY A 777 21.96 -23.04 -12.71
N ALA A 778 21.23 -24.01 -13.24
CA ALA A 778 21.28 -24.31 -14.66
C ALA A 778 20.62 -23.20 -15.48
N TYR A 779 21.27 -22.79 -16.57
CA TYR A 779 20.79 -21.69 -17.37
C TYR A 779 20.83 -21.98 -18.88
N LEU A 780 19.97 -21.29 -19.65
CA LEU A 780 19.99 -21.22 -21.10
C LEU A 780 20.21 -19.79 -21.57
N SER A 781 20.88 -19.63 -22.70
CA SER A 781 20.94 -18.32 -23.38
C SER A 781 19.63 -18.08 -24.12
N ASP A 782 19.04 -16.90 -23.94
CA ASP A 782 18.00 -16.37 -24.82
C ASP A 782 18.58 -15.82 -26.13
N GLY A 783 17.73 -15.31 -27.04
CA GLY A 783 18.16 -14.71 -28.31
C GLY A 783 18.36 -15.70 -29.44
N ALA A 784 19.39 -15.51 -30.26
CA ALA A 784 19.61 -16.34 -31.44
C ALA A 784 19.72 -17.83 -31.11
N GLY A 785 18.90 -18.66 -31.78
CA GLY A 785 18.87 -20.09 -31.54
C GLY A 785 18.21 -20.56 -30.24
N TYR A 786 17.57 -19.70 -29.47
CA TYR A 786 16.87 -20.10 -28.22
C TYR A 786 15.82 -21.19 -28.45
N ASP A 787 15.04 -21.06 -29.52
CA ASP A 787 14.07 -22.09 -29.92
C ASP A 787 14.71 -23.44 -30.26
N LEU A 788 15.94 -23.44 -30.76
CA LEU A 788 16.70 -24.67 -31.08
C LEU A 788 17.16 -25.37 -29.79
N LEU A 789 17.50 -24.61 -28.73
CA LEU A 789 17.83 -25.15 -27.42
C LEU A 789 16.58 -25.78 -26.79
N ILE A 790 15.44 -25.05 -26.79
CA ILE A 790 14.16 -25.56 -26.28
C ILE A 790 13.70 -26.79 -27.04
N ALA A 791 13.81 -26.79 -28.37
CA ALA A 791 13.45 -27.96 -29.20
C ALA A 791 14.33 -29.20 -28.97
N GLY A 792 15.54 -29.00 -28.45
CA GLY A 792 16.48 -30.07 -28.09
C GLY A 792 16.20 -30.71 -26.72
N LEU A 793 15.32 -30.13 -25.91
CA LEU A 793 14.87 -30.71 -24.65
C LEU A 793 13.95 -31.90 -24.87
N PRO A 794 13.76 -32.81 -23.88
CA PRO A 794 12.91 -34.00 -23.99
C PRO A 794 11.41 -33.63 -23.89
N LEU A 795 10.93 -32.78 -24.79
CA LEU A 795 9.56 -32.26 -24.79
C LEU A 795 8.52 -33.37 -24.92
N ARG A 796 7.48 -33.29 -24.13
CA ARG A 796 6.26 -34.11 -24.18
C ARG A 796 5.14 -33.28 -23.53
N ASP A 797 3.90 -33.65 -23.73
CA ASP A 797 2.77 -33.01 -23.07
C ASP A 797 2.92 -33.05 -21.55
N GLY A 798 2.66 -31.91 -20.90
CA GLY A 798 2.86 -31.71 -19.45
C GLY A 798 4.32 -31.60 -18.98
N TYR A 799 5.32 -31.64 -19.91
CA TYR A 799 6.72 -31.44 -19.52
C TYR A 799 6.94 -30.03 -18.92
N THR A 800 7.62 -29.97 -17.77
CA THR A 800 7.99 -28.72 -17.08
C THR A 800 9.48 -28.68 -16.80
N LEU A 801 10.06 -27.46 -16.82
CA LEU A 801 11.46 -27.20 -16.48
C LEU A 801 11.59 -25.74 -15.98
N SER A 802 12.29 -25.54 -14.86
CA SER A 802 12.66 -24.20 -14.41
C SER A 802 14.18 -24.02 -14.56
N TYR A 803 14.60 -22.91 -15.13
CA TYR A 803 16.01 -22.60 -15.37
C TYR A 803 16.23 -21.07 -15.37
N LEU A 804 17.51 -20.68 -15.35
CA LEU A 804 17.89 -19.27 -15.40
C LEU A 804 18.13 -18.82 -16.84
N VAL A 805 17.89 -17.53 -17.11
CA VAL A 805 18.24 -16.85 -18.35
C VAL A 805 18.98 -15.58 -17.97
N PRO A 806 20.16 -15.26 -18.57
CA PRO A 806 20.83 -13.99 -18.33
C PRO A 806 20.03 -12.86 -19.00
N ASP A 807 19.58 -11.87 -18.21
CA ASP A 807 18.88 -10.71 -18.74
C ASP A 807 19.87 -9.57 -19.00
N ALA A 808 20.17 -9.34 -20.25
CA ALA A 808 21.10 -8.30 -20.68
C ALA A 808 20.61 -6.88 -20.40
N MET A 809 19.30 -6.66 -20.25
CA MET A 809 18.73 -5.34 -20.00
C MET A 809 18.81 -4.95 -18.52
N THR A 810 18.61 -5.89 -17.62
CA THR A 810 18.62 -5.64 -16.17
C THR A 810 19.95 -6.01 -15.51
N ALA A 811 20.86 -6.65 -16.26
CA ALA A 811 22.13 -7.20 -15.75
C ALA A 811 21.95 -8.18 -14.56
N LYS A 812 20.88 -8.96 -14.57
CA LYS A 812 20.54 -9.96 -13.55
C LYS A 812 20.22 -11.32 -14.20
N SER A 813 20.30 -12.39 -13.44
CA SER A 813 19.71 -13.67 -13.84
C SER A 813 18.20 -13.62 -13.63
N LYS A 814 17.44 -14.14 -14.59
CA LYS A 814 15.98 -14.23 -14.57
C LYS A 814 15.58 -15.71 -14.51
N GLN A 815 14.81 -16.12 -13.52
CA GLN A 815 14.23 -17.45 -13.47
C GLN A 815 12.99 -17.53 -14.36
N VAL A 816 12.91 -18.57 -15.18
CA VAL A 816 11.77 -18.82 -16.05
C VAL A 816 11.26 -20.26 -15.87
N ASN A 817 9.95 -20.42 -15.98
CA ASN A 817 9.26 -21.70 -15.98
C ASN A 817 8.80 -22.04 -17.38
N LEU A 818 9.26 -23.18 -17.89
CA LEU A 818 8.83 -23.77 -19.14
C LEU A 818 7.75 -24.82 -18.88
N LYS A 819 6.66 -24.79 -19.66
CA LYS A 819 5.61 -25.81 -19.65
C LYS A 819 5.16 -26.13 -21.06
N VAL A 820 4.99 -27.42 -21.36
CA VAL A 820 4.38 -27.91 -22.62
C VAL A 820 2.89 -28.10 -22.40
N ASN A 821 2.08 -27.36 -23.13
CA ASN A 821 0.61 -27.35 -23.04
C ASN A 821 -0.02 -28.03 -24.28
N GLY A 822 0.28 -29.28 -24.46
CA GLY A 822 -0.25 -30.08 -25.57
C GLY A 822 0.39 -29.81 -26.94
N THR A 823 -0.34 -30.13 -27.99
CA THR A 823 0.06 -29.94 -29.39
C THR A 823 -0.97 -29.09 -30.15
N GLU A 824 -0.48 -28.18 -30.98
CA GLU A 824 -1.30 -27.37 -31.88
C GLU A 824 -0.74 -27.40 -33.31
N LYS A 825 -1.62 -27.25 -34.32
CA LYS A 825 -1.24 -27.26 -35.74
C LYS A 825 -0.81 -25.87 -36.18
N VAL A 826 0.45 -25.73 -36.65
CA VAL A 826 1.01 -24.49 -37.19
C VAL A 826 1.75 -24.82 -38.47
N ASN A 827 1.50 -24.09 -39.57
CA ASN A 827 2.09 -24.30 -40.87
C ASN A 827 1.99 -25.78 -41.31
N ASP A 828 0.81 -26.42 -41.13
CA ASP A 828 0.51 -27.84 -41.41
C ASP A 828 1.36 -28.85 -40.61
N ALA A 829 2.15 -28.42 -39.64
CA ALA A 829 2.90 -29.29 -38.73
C ALA A 829 2.21 -29.38 -37.35
N ASP A 830 2.19 -30.57 -36.77
CA ASP A 830 1.78 -30.74 -35.35
C ASP A 830 2.96 -30.33 -34.47
N CYS A 831 2.81 -29.23 -33.74
CA CYS A 831 3.85 -28.62 -32.92
C CYS A 831 3.50 -28.71 -31.44
N PHE A 832 4.50 -28.95 -30.59
CA PHE A 832 4.34 -28.75 -29.16
C PHE A 832 4.16 -27.23 -28.88
N LYS A 833 3.12 -26.91 -28.13
CA LYS A 833 2.93 -25.54 -27.57
C LYS A 833 3.69 -25.44 -26.28
N VAL A 834 4.78 -24.71 -26.33
CA VAL A 834 5.68 -24.47 -25.18
C VAL A 834 5.47 -23.05 -24.68
N GLU A 835 5.13 -22.90 -23.41
CA GLU A 835 5.04 -21.61 -22.74
C GLU A 835 6.22 -21.46 -21.79
N ILE A 836 6.89 -20.30 -21.85
CA ILE A 836 8.00 -19.93 -20.99
C ILE A 836 7.62 -18.63 -20.34
N VAL A 837 7.51 -18.62 -19.01
CA VAL A 837 7.00 -17.49 -18.23
C VAL A 837 8.04 -17.10 -17.17
N SER A 838 8.36 -15.82 -17.07
CA SER A 838 9.22 -15.31 -16.00
C SER A 838 8.54 -15.49 -14.63
N VAL A 839 9.30 -15.98 -13.65
CA VAL A 839 8.79 -16.17 -12.28
C VAL A 839 8.52 -14.84 -11.61
N ASP A 840 9.38 -13.85 -11.84
CA ASP A 840 9.30 -12.52 -11.20
C ASP A 840 8.31 -11.59 -11.93
N ASN A 841 8.00 -11.86 -13.20
CA ASN A 841 7.06 -11.07 -13.99
C ASN A 841 6.23 -11.98 -14.93
N PRO A 842 5.07 -12.46 -14.52
CA PRO A 842 4.24 -13.34 -15.35
C PRO A 842 3.77 -12.75 -16.69
N SER A 843 3.82 -11.40 -16.85
CA SER A 843 3.56 -10.74 -18.13
C SER A 843 4.70 -10.93 -19.13
N ASP A 844 5.93 -11.23 -18.67
CA ASP A 844 7.05 -11.59 -19.52
C ASP A 844 6.93 -13.06 -19.92
N LYS A 845 6.32 -13.27 -21.06
CA LYS A 845 5.92 -14.59 -21.55
C LYS A 845 6.36 -14.79 -22.99
N THR A 846 6.97 -15.95 -23.24
CA THR A 846 7.26 -16.45 -24.59
C THR A 846 6.46 -17.72 -24.86
N THR A 847 5.73 -17.77 -25.96
CA THR A 847 5.05 -18.98 -26.45
C THR A 847 5.70 -19.43 -27.74
N MET A 848 6.12 -20.70 -27.79
CA MET A 848 6.75 -21.29 -28.96
C MET A 848 5.95 -22.50 -29.46
N TRP A 849 5.79 -22.64 -30.77
CA TRP A 849 5.24 -23.82 -31.39
C TRP A 849 6.39 -24.61 -32.01
N ILE A 850 6.86 -25.60 -31.29
CA ILE A 850 8.04 -26.41 -31.63
C ILE A 850 7.62 -27.63 -32.47
N ASN A 851 8.15 -27.70 -33.68
CA ASN A 851 7.96 -28.85 -34.55
C ASN A 851 8.92 -29.98 -34.10
N PRO A 852 8.39 -31.15 -33.64
CA PRO A 852 9.22 -32.25 -33.13
C PRO A 852 10.06 -32.93 -34.22
N LYS A 853 9.72 -32.76 -35.50
CA LYS A 853 10.43 -33.36 -36.63
C LYS A 853 11.63 -32.52 -37.06
N THR A 854 11.43 -31.19 -37.15
CA THR A 854 12.48 -30.26 -37.56
C THR A 854 13.30 -29.73 -36.38
N LYS A 855 12.84 -29.98 -35.13
CA LYS A 855 13.42 -29.47 -33.90
C LYS A 855 13.72 -27.98 -33.94
N SER A 856 12.76 -27.20 -34.42
CA SER A 856 12.78 -25.73 -34.46
C SER A 856 11.37 -25.16 -34.26
N ALA A 857 11.25 -23.89 -33.92
CA ALA A 857 9.95 -23.24 -33.85
C ALA A 857 9.41 -22.91 -35.24
N GLU A 858 8.16 -23.26 -35.52
CA GLU A 858 7.39 -22.80 -36.68
C GLU A 858 6.83 -21.39 -36.42
N LYS A 859 6.53 -21.06 -35.14
CA LYS A 859 6.04 -19.77 -34.69
C LYS A 859 6.52 -19.50 -33.25
N MET A 860 6.81 -18.23 -32.96
CA MET A 860 7.09 -17.77 -31.62
C MET A 860 6.33 -16.45 -31.37
N VAL A 861 5.76 -16.28 -30.18
CA VAL A 861 5.10 -15.05 -29.74
C VAL A 861 5.73 -14.67 -28.41
N GLN A 862 6.30 -13.48 -28.33
CA GLN A 862 6.91 -12.96 -27.12
C GLN A 862 6.23 -11.66 -26.70
N ILE A 863 5.86 -11.57 -25.44
CA ILE A 863 5.39 -10.33 -24.78
C ILE A 863 6.60 -9.70 -24.13
N ILE A 864 6.85 -8.41 -24.41
CA ILE A 864 8.03 -7.66 -23.95
C ILE A 864 7.53 -6.54 -23.01
N PRO A 865 7.46 -6.78 -21.69
CA PRO A 865 6.95 -5.78 -20.75
C PRO A 865 7.77 -4.49 -20.74
N ALA A 866 9.08 -4.59 -20.85
CA ALA A 866 10.01 -3.44 -20.94
C ALA A 866 9.73 -2.49 -22.12
N ALA A 867 9.02 -2.97 -23.16
CA ALA A 867 8.58 -2.19 -24.31
C ALA A 867 7.07 -1.88 -24.25
N GLY A 868 6.50 -1.71 -23.05
CA GLY A 868 5.08 -1.41 -22.87
C GLY A 868 4.15 -2.56 -23.27
N ASN A 869 4.52 -3.80 -22.94
CA ASN A 869 3.83 -5.03 -23.35
C ASN A 869 3.76 -5.21 -24.88
N ALA A 870 4.79 -4.76 -25.60
CA ALA A 870 4.88 -5.01 -27.03
C ALA A 870 4.81 -6.51 -27.32
N ILE A 871 4.12 -6.88 -28.39
CA ILE A 871 3.99 -8.28 -28.83
C ILE A 871 4.84 -8.50 -30.06
N MET A 872 5.82 -9.36 -29.95
CA MET A 872 6.64 -9.77 -31.08
C MET A 872 6.22 -11.17 -31.55
N THR A 873 5.76 -11.28 -32.79
CA THR A 873 5.44 -12.54 -33.44
C THR A 873 6.48 -12.85 -34.51
N ILE A 874 7.15 -14.00 -34.38
CA ILE A 874 8.13 -14.53 -35.34
C ILE A 874 7.52 -15.78 -35.98
N THR A 875 7.48 -15.83 -37.30
CA THR A 875 6.90 -16.96 -38.04
C THR A 875 7.89 -17.44 -39.12
N LYS A 876 8.15 -18.72 -39.18
CA LYS A 876 9.00 -19.33 -40.18
C LYS A 876 8.34 -19.27 -41.57
N LYS A 877 9.10 -18.84 -42.60
CA LYS A 877 8.63 -18.73 -43.99
C LYS A 877 8.87 -20.02 -44.77
#